data_3689653758d5b5dfd328c50f534f7d19
#
_entry.id   3689653758d5b5dfd328c50f534f7d19
#
_cell.length_a   1.000
_cell.length_b   1.000
_cell.length_c   1.000
_cell.angle_alpha   90.00
_cell.angle_beta   90.00
_cell.angle_gamma   90.00
#
_symmetry.space_group_name_H-M   'P 1'
#
loop_
_entity.id
_entity.type
_entity.pdbx_description
1 polymer ?
#
loop_
_entity_poly.entity_id
_entity_poly.type
_entity_poly.pdbx_seq_one_letter_code
_entity_poly.pdbx_strand_id
1 'polypeptide(L)'
;MPSLDSFKARQTLEAGGKTYTYYSIPAAEKNGLASAAALPFSMKVILENLLRYEDDRSVKKADIEAAVAWLDQKGKAEVEIAFRPSRVLMQDFTGVPAVVDLAAMRDAMVALGGDPQKINPLVPVDLVIDHSVIVDEFGTPKALADNVALEYERNGERYTFLKWGQSAFDNFSVVPPGTGICHQVNLEYLAQTVWTKSENGADVAYPDSLVGTDSHTTMVNGMAVLGWGVGGIEAEAAMLGQPLSMLIPEVVGFKLSGKLPEGTTATDLVLTVTQMLRKKGVVGKFVEFYGPGLDDMAVADRATISNMAPEYGATCGFFPVDQKTIDFLKVTGRSDDRIALVEAYAKAQGMWRDARTPDPVFTDTLELDMGQVRPSLAGPKRPQDRVLLDGAKLGFAASMETEFKKAADLARRYPVEGTNFDIGHGDVVIAAITSCTNTSNPSVMIGAGLLARNAVAKGLRSKPWVKTSLAPGSQVVGEYLEKSGLQEPLDALGFNLVGFGCTTCIGNSGPLPEAISKAINDNDVVAAAVLSGNRNFEGRVNPDVRANYLASPPLVVAYALAGSLQIDITTEPLGQGSDGKPVYLKDIWPSSAEVQQFIEENITSALFKSRYADVFGGDQNWKDVEVTEAETFAWNPGSTYVQNPPYFVGMEKTPKPVEDIEGARILGLFLDSITTDHISPAGNIRAASPAGEYLQSHQVRVQDFNQYGTRRGNHEVMMRGTFANIRIKNQMVKDASGGVVEGGWTHFQPSGEKMFIYDSAMKYAEQGTPLVIFAGKEYGTGSSRDWAAKGTKLLGVRAVVAESFERIHRSNLVGMGVVPLVFQGDTSWQSLGLKGDETVTIKGLAGELKPRQTLTAEIKSADGSVKQVPLTCRIDTLDELEYFRNGGILPYVLRSLAA
;
A
#
# COMPACT_ATOMS: atom_id res chain seq x y z
N MET A 1 -23.92 20.21 0.73
CA MET A 1 -24.45 21.56 0.39
C MET A 1 -23.63 22.08 -0.78
N PRO A 2 -24.20 22.90 -1.69
CA PRO A 2 -23.38 23.52 -2.74
C PRO A 2 -22.32 24.43 -2.09
N SER A 3 -21.18 24.60 -2.77
CA SER A 3 -20.14 25.54 -2.32
C SER A 3 -20.68 26.94 -2.15
N LEU A 4 -20.17 27.69 -1.16
CA LEU A 4 -20.46 29.11 -0.97
C LEU A 4 -19.96 29.97 -2.12
N ASP A 5 -18.96 29.46 -2.85
CA ASP A 5 -18.41 30.07 -4.07
C ASP A 5 -18.01 31.55 -3.90
N SER A 6 -17.29 31.84 -2.82
CA SER A 6 -16.88 33.22 -2.46
C SER A 6 -16.07 33.91 -3.57
N PHE A 7 -15.39 33.13 -4.42
CA PHE A 7 -14.63 33.61 -5.55
C PHE A 7 -15.36 33.53 -6.89
N LYS A 8 -16.65 33.19 -6.90
CA LYS A 8 -17.45 33.03 -8.13
C LYS A 8 -16.77 32.14 -9.16
N ALA A 9 -16.21 31.05 -8.70
CA ALA A 9 -15.47 30.09 -9.53
C ALA A 9 -16.39 29.21 -10.39
N ARG A 10 -17.66 29.05 -10.01
CA ARG A 10 -18.61 28.19 -10.72
C ARG A 10 -18.89 28.69 -12.11
N GLN A 11 -18.56 27.89 -13.14
CA GLN A 11 -18.69 28.20 -14.55
C GLN A 11 -19.29 26.98 -15.30
N THR A 12 -19.54 27.16 -16.60
CA THR A 12 -19.94 26.09 -17.50
C THR A 12 -18.84 25.79 -18.51
N LEU A 13 -18.74 24.54 -18.91
CA LEU A 13 -17.79 24.02 -19.89
C LEU A 13 -18.53 23.16 -20.93
N GLU A 14 -18.28 23.44 -22.21
CA GLU A 14 -18.79 22.61 -23.31
C GLU A 14 -17.71 21.60 -23.73
N ALA A 15 -18.05 20.31 -23.70
CA ALA A 15 -17.15 19.25 -24.15
C ALA A 15 -17.95 18.06 -24.68
N GLY A 16 -17.55 17.50 -25.84
CA GLY A 16 -18.21 16.34 -26.44
C GLY A 16 -19.71 16.54 -26.73
N GLY A 17 -20.13 17.78 -26.96
CA GLY A 17 -21.57 18.10 -27.19
C GLY A 17 -22.42 18.16 -25.92
N LYS A 18 -21.80 18.12 -24.73
CA LYS A 18 -22.45 18.23 -23.41
C LYS A 18 -21.95 19.43 -22.65
N THR A 19 -22.83 20.00 -21.82
CA THR A 19 -22.53 21.11 -20.93
C THR A 19 -22.26 20.57 -19.52
N TYR A 20 -21.13 20.96 -18.94
CA TYR A 20 -20.73 20.62 -17.59
C TYR A 20 -20.62 21.86 -16.72
N THR A 21 -20.97 21.77 -15.46
CA THR A 21 -20.59 22.76 -14.44
C THR A 21 -19.22 22.42 -13.89
N TYR A 22 -18.38 23.41 -13.60
CA TYR A 22 -17.08 23.21 -12.94
C TYR A 22 -16.67 24.44 -12.12
N TYR A 23 -15.70 24.27 -11.23
CA TYR A 23 -15.17 25.36 -10.42
C TYR A 23 -13.84 25.82 -11.02
N SER A 24 -13.88 26.94 -11.75
CA SER A 24 -12.80 27.45 -12.58
C SER A 24 -11.77 28.22 -11.77
N ILE A 25 -10.52 27.77 -11.76
CA ILE A 25 -9.40 28.50 -11.16
C ILE A 25 -9.22 29.87 -11.85
N PRO A 26 -9.18 29.97 -13.21
CA PRO A 26 -9.09 31.28 -13.87
C PRO A 26 -10.25 32.24 -13.57
N ALA A 27 -11.46 31.72 -13.32
CA ALA A 27 -12.58 32.58 -12.92
C ALA A 27 -12.42 33.09 -11.49
N ALA A 28 -11.92 32.23 -10.57
CA ALA A 28 -11.63 32.65 -9.19
C ALA A 28 -10.54 33.74 -9.18
N GLU A 29 -9.49 33.64 -9.99
CA GLU A 29 -8.46 34.68 -10.13
C GLU A 29 -9.06 36.02 -10.59
N LYS A 30 -9.96 36.03 -11.58
CA LYS A 30 -10.66 37.23 -12.04
C LYS A 30 -11.54 37.85 -10.95
N ASN A 31 -11.96 37.08 -9.96
CA ASN A 31 -12.83 37.51 -8.87
C ASN A 31 -12.08 37.68 -7.53
N GLY A 32 -10.77 37.94 -7.60
CA GLY A 32 -9.98 38.40 -6.47
C GLY A 32 -9.10 37.34 -5.79
N LEU A 33 -9.07 36.11 -6.28
CA LEU A 33 -8.04 35.14 -5.86
C LEU A 33 -6.69 35.53 -6.51
N ALA A 34 -5.59 35.38 -5.79
CA ALA A 34 -4.26 35.59 -6.37
C ALA A 34 -3.99 34.58 -7.50
N SER A 35 -3.01 34.88 -8.38
CA SER A 35 -2.73 34.01 -9.52
C SER A 35 -2.19 32.66 -9.07
N ALA A 36 -2.82 31.59 -9.55
CA ALA A 36 -2.45 30.20 -9.35
C ALA A 36 -1.64 29.63 -10.53
N ALA A 37 -1.28 30.43 -11.53
CA ALA A 37 -0.67 29.97 -12.78
C ALA A 37 0.64 29.18 -12.54
N ALA A 38 1.47 29.64 -11.61
CA ALA A 38 2.76 29.03 -11.31
C ALA A 38 2.71 27.91 -10.24
N LEU A 39 1.52 27.57 -9.71
CA LEU A 39 1.36 26.44 -8.80
C LEU A 39 1.72 25.12 -9.49
N PRO A 40 2.31 24.15 -8.77
CA PRO A 40 2.39 22.78 -9.23
C PRO A 40 1.01 22.26 -9.64
N PHE A 41 0.96 21.37 -10.63
CA PHE A 41 -0.33 20.81 -11.09
C PHE A 41 -1.07 20.04 -10.01
N SER A 42 -0.35 19.31 -9.15
CA SER A 42 -0.92 18.67 -7.97
C SER A 42 -1.57 19.66 -7.02
N MET A 43 -0.99 20.84 -6.82
CA MET A 43 -1.56 21.92 -6.01
C MET A 43 -2.80 22.56 -6.65
N LYS A 44 -2.89 22.60 -7.99
CA LYS A 44 -4.11 23.04 -8.67
C LYS A 44 -5.29 22.09 -8.44
N VAL A 45 -5.02 20.77 -8.34
CA VAL A 45 -6.05 19.80 -7.95
C VAL A 45 -6.56 20.07 -6.55
N ILE A 46 -5.66 20.35 -5.59
CA ILE A 46 -6.04 20.72 -4.22
C ILE A 46 -6.85 22.03 -4.22
N LEU A 47 -6.40 23.04 -4.93
CA LEU A 47 -7.09 24.35 -5.01
C LEU A 47 -8.51 24.19 -5.56
N GLU A 48 -8.69 23.41 -6.64
CA GLU A 48 -10.03 23.12 -7.18
C GLU A 48 -10.93 22.45 -6.14
N ASN A 49 -10.37 21.47 -5.41
CA ASN A 49 -11.09 20.76 -4.37
C ASN A 49 -11.60 21.72 -3.27
N LEU A 50 -10.76 22.65 -2.82
CA LEU A 50 -11.16 23.66 -1.84
C LEU A 50 -12.23 24.61 -2.38
N LEU A 51 -12.11 25.10 -3.64
CA LEU A 51 -13.13 25.94 -4.27
C LEU A 51 -14.49 25.24 -4.34
N ARG A 52 -14.49 23.95 -4.66
CA ARG A 52 -15.69 23.14 -4.81
C ARG A 52 -16.38 22.81 -3.48
N TYR A 53 -15.63 22.72 -2.38
CA TYR A 53 -16.12 22.31 -1.07
C TYR A 53 -16.15 23.44 -0.01
N GLU A 54 -16.04 24.69 -0.43
CA GLU A 54 -16.14 25.83 0.48
C GLU A 54 -17.50 25.86 1.21
N ASP A 55 -17.49 25.71 2.54
CA ASP A 55 -18.69 25.62 3.38
C ASP A 55 -18.63 26.49 4.66
N ASP A 56 -17.58 27.31 4.82
CA ASP A 56 -17.24 28.14 5.98
C ASP A 56 -17.10 27.34 7.31
N ARG A 57 -17.02 26.00 7.20
CA ARG A 57 -16.86 25.13 8.35
C ARG A 57 -15.56 24.30 8.20
N SER A 58 -15.58 23.33 7.28
CA SER A 58 -14.42 22.47 6.99
C SER A 58 -13.48 23.09 5.97
N VAL A 59 -14.01 23.86 5.03
CA VAL A 59 -13.25 24.64 4.03
C VAL A 59 -13.73 26.09 4.09
N LYS A 60 -12.82 26.98 4.48
CA LYS A 60 -13.05 28.41 4.58
C LYS A 60 -12.40 29.15 3.42
N LYS A 61 -12.85 30.36 3.16
CA LYS A 61 -12.20 31.26 2.18
C LYS A 61 -10.71 31.42 2.45
N ALA A 62 -10.30 31.48 3.71
CA ALA A 62 -8.90 31.60 4.11
C ALA A 62 -8.06 30.37 3.69
N ASP A 63 -8.64 29.18 3.65
CA ASP A 63 -7.95 27.96 3.23
C ASP A 63 -7.67 27.97 1.71
N ILE A 64 -8.60 28.51 0.93
CA ILE A 64 -8.45 28.73 -0.52
C ILE A 64 -7.33 29.74 -0.76
N GLU A 65 -7.33 30.86 -0.04
CA GLU A 65 -6.29 31.88 -0.11
C GLU A 65 -4.92 31.33 0.29
N ALA A 66 -4.86 30.49 1.34
CA ALA A 66 -3.64 29.84 1.80
C ALA A 66 -3.05 28.88 0.75
N ALA A 67 -3.90 28.17 0.00
CA ALA A 67 -3.46 27.27 -1.06
C ALA A 67 -2.74 28.01 -2.19
N VAL A 68 -3.08 29.28 -2.47
CA VAL A 68 -2.38 30.11 -3.47
C VAL A 68 -1.19 30.84 -2.84
N ALA A 69 -1.31 31.31 -1.59
CA ALA A 69 -0.20 31.90 -0.84
C ALA A 69 0.97 30.90 -0.64
N TRP A 70 0.76 29.63 -0.93
CA TRP A 70 1.79 28.61 -1.05
C TRP A 70 2.96 29.06 -1.93
N LEU A 71 2.72 29.83 -2.98
CA LEU A 71 3.76 30.34 -3.90
C LEU A 71 4.80 31.22 -3.18
N ASP A 72 4.39 31.97 -2.15
CA ASP A 72 5.28 32.86 -1.40
C ASP A 72 6.21 32.06 -0.46
N GLN A 73 5.67 30.99 0.14
CA GLN A 73 6.35 30.20 1.18
C GLN A 73 6.79 28.82 0.68
N LYS A 74 6.38 28.46 -0.56
CA LYS A 74 6.71 27.17 -1.19
C LYS A 74 6.37 25.95 -0.33
N GLY A 75 5.18 25.99 0.29
CA GLY A 75 4.66 24.91 1.12
C GLY A 75 5.32 24.75 2.50
N LYS A 76 6.16 25.69 2.93
CA LYS A 76 6.81 25.61 4.25
C LYS A 76 5.94 26.12 5.40
N ALA A 77 4.79 26.70 5.10
CA ALA A 77 3.82 27.10 6.12
C ALA A 77 3.02 25.87 6.59
N GLU A 78 2.95 25.67 7.90
CA GLU A 78 2.11 24.62 8.50
C GLU A 78 0.62 25.07 8.51
N VAL A 79 0.00 25.07 7.34
CA VAL A 79 -1.43 25.35 7.17
C VAL A 79 -2.16 24.05 6.92
N GLU A 80 -3.17 23.78 7.74
CA GLU A 80 -4.03 22.62 7.60
C GLU A 80 -5.20 22.92 6.69
N ILE A 81 -5.56 21.94 5.85
CA ILE A 81 -6.72 21.99 4.94
C ILE A 81 -7.51 20.68 5.04
N ALA A 82 -8.77 20.75 4.64
CA ALA A 82 -9.69 19.63 4.54
C ALA A 82 -9.85 19.22 3.07
N PHE A 83 -9.32 18.05 2.70
CA PHE A 83 -9.39 17.51 1.33
C PHE A 83 -10.45 16.41 1.25
N ARG A 84 -11.26 16.38 0.19
CA ARG A 84 -12.24 15.33 -0.07
C ARG A 84 -11.92 14.62 -1.38
N PRO A 85 -11.47 13.36 -1.32
CA PRO A 85 -11.20 12.59 -2.54
C PRO A 85 -12.50 12.32 -3.30
N SER A 86 -12.38 12.17 -4.62
CA SER A 86 -13.51 11.85 -5.49
C SER A 86 -14.01 10.42 -5.31
N ARG A 87 -13.10 9.51 -4.96
CA ARG A 87 -13.34 8.07 -4.84
C ARG A 87 -12.47 7.45 -3.76
N VAL A 88 -12.82 6.22 -3.37
CA VAL A 88 -11.98 5.36 -2.52
C VAL A 88 -11.70 4.06 -3.26
N LEU A 89 -10.44 3.62 -3.26
CA LEU A 89 -10.00 2.35 -3.82
C LEU A 89 -9.54 1.43 -2.69
N MET A 90 -10.02 0.19 -2.69
CA MET A 90 -9.63 -0.79 -1.68
C MET A 90 -9.09 -2.06 -2.33
N GLN A 91 -8.15 -2.70 -1.67
CA GLN A 91 -7.78 -4.09 -1.90
C GLN A 91 -8.41 -4.97 -0.81
N ASP A 92 -8.52 -6.27 -1.03
CA ASP A 92 -9.35 -7.12 -0.16
C ASP A 92 -8.80 -7.34 1.26
N PHE A 93 -7.49 -7.30 1.49
CA PHE A 93 -6.94 -7.50 2.85
C PHE A 93 -7.21 -6.34 3.80
N THR A 94 -7.34 -5.12 3.28
CA THR A 94 -7.63 -3.92 4.05
C THR A 94 -9.06 -3.43 3.82
N GLY A 95 -9.67 -3.81 2.71
CA GLY A 95 -11.06 -3.48 2.40
C GLY A 95 -12.08 -4.34 3.16
N VAL A 96 -11.83 -5.65 3.34
CA VAL A 96 -12.74 -6.51 4.11
C VAL A 96 -12.99 -5.96 5.51
N PRO A 97 -11.98 -5.59 6.34
CA PRO A 97 -12.25 -5.01 7.64
C PRO A 97 -13.02 -3.68 7.57
N ALA A 98 -12.80 -2.85 6.55
CA ALA A 98 -13.57 -1.64 6.37
C ALA A 98 -15.05 -1.92 6.10
N VAL A 99 -15.36 -2.91 5.26
CA VAL A 99 -16.74 -3.34 5.01
C VAL A 99 -17.35 -3.99 6.25
N VAL A 100 -16.55 -4.74 7.04
CA VAL A 100 -16.99 -5.28 8.35
C VAL A 100 -17.39 -4.16 9.29
N ASP A 101 -16.64 -3.08 9.35
CA ASP A 101 -16.98 -1.94 10.19
C ASP A 101 -18.29 -1.25 9.74
N LEU A 102 -18.49 -1.06 8.42
CA LEU A 102 -19.74 -0.55 7.89
C LEU A 102 -20.93 -1.48 8.21
N ALA A 103 -20.75 -2.79 8.11
CA ALA A 103 -21.78 -3.76 8.48
C ALA A 103 -22.13 -3.67 9.98
N ALA A 104 -21.10 -3.58 10.84
CA ALA A 104 -21.30 -3.38 12.28
C ALA A 104 -21.94 -2.03 12.61
N MET A 105 -21.64 -0.97 11.84
CA MET A 105 -22.32 0.33 11.96
C MET A 105 -23.81 0.24 11.63
N ARG A 106 -24.21 -0.58 10.64
CA ARG A 106 -25.62 -0.84 10.34
C ARG A 106 -26.34 -1.49 11.53
N ASP A 107 -25.75 -2.50 12.14
CA ASP A 107 -26.30 -3.13 13.36
C ASP A 107 -26.41 -2.13 14.51
N ALA A 108 -25.37 -1.32 14.70
CA ALA A 108 -25.39 -0.29 15.74
C ALA A 108 -26.43 0.81 15.46
N MET A 109 -26.64 1.18 14.19
CA MET A 109 -27.70 2.12 13.79
C MET A 109 -29.08 1.57 14.14
N VAL A 110 -29.34 0.29 13.87
CA VAL A 110 -30.59 -0.38 14.28
C VAL A 110 -30.73 -0.39 15.81
N ALA A 111 -29.66 -0.69 16.55
CA ALA A 111 -29.66 -0.68 18.00
C ALA A 111 -29.96 0.71 18.60
N LEU A 112 -29.54 1.79 17.91
CA LEU A 112 -29.85 3.19 18.27
C LEU A 112 -31.26 3.62 17.82
N GLY A 113 -32.02 2.74 17.15
CA GLY A 113 -33.38 3.03 16.63
C GLY A 113 -33.38 3.84 15.34
N GLY A 114 -32.29 3.84 14.58
CA GLY A 114 -32.14 4.51 13.30
C GLY A 114 -32.30 3.55 12.10
N ASP A 115 -32.26 4.13 10.89
CA ASP A 115 -32.36 3.40 9.63
C ASP A 115 -30.97 2.94 9.18
N PRO A 116 -30.70 1.62 9.03
CA PRO A 116 -29.41 1.10 8.59
C PRO A 116 -29.03 1.59 7.19
N GLN A 117 -29.97 1.93 6.32
CA GLN A 117 -29.72 2.48 4.99
C GLN A 117 -29.03 3.86 5.00
N LYS A 118 -28.99 4.55 6.14
CA LYS A 118 -28.19 5.76 6.28
C LYS A 118 -26.68 5.47 6.25
N ILE A 119 -26.27 4.21 6.48
CA ILE A 119 -24.87 3.77 6.41
C ILE A 119 -24.59 3.26 4.98
N ASN A 120 -24.15 4.16 4.14
CA ASN A 120 -23.71 3.90 2.76
C ASN A 120 -22.52 4.80 2.41
N PRO A 121 -21.61 4.36 1.52
CA PRO A 121 -20.60 5.25 0.98
C PRO A 121 -21.22 6.46 0.25
N LEU A 122 -20.74 7.65 0.58
CA LEU A 122 -21.18 8.91 -0.04
C LEU A 122 -20.35 9.29 -1.28
N VAL A 123 -19.25 8.56 -1.51
CA VAL A 123 -18.42 8.63 -2.72
C VAL A 123 -18.30 7.22 -3.30
N PRO A 124 -18.02 7.06 -4.61
CA PRO A 124 -17.78 5.75 -5.21
C PRO A 124 -16.63 5.02 -4.51
N VAL A 125 -16.86 3.75 -4.21
CA VAL A 125 -15.88 2.86 -3.58
C VAL A 125 -15.76 1.61 -4.45
N ASP A 126 -14.54 1.34 -4.91
CA ASP A 126 -14.21 0.14 -5.64
C ASP A 126 -13.28 -0.73 -4.79
N LEU A 127 -13.68 -1.97 -4.52
CA LEU A 127 -12.84 -2.96 -3.85
C LEU A 127 -12.42 -4.01 -4.87
N VAL A 128 -11.11 -4.21 -5.00
CA VAL A 128 -10.53 -5.22 -5.90
C VAL A 128 -10.00 -6.39 -5.07
N ILE A 129 -10.45 -7.60 -5.39
CA ILE A 129 -9.95 -8.83 -4.78
C ILE A 129 -8.68 -9.24 -5.52
N ASP A 130 -7.52 -8.99 -4.94
CA ASP A 130 -6.24 -9.12 -5.60
C ASP A 130 -5.09 -9.62 -4.72
N HIS A 131 -5.31 -9.78 -3.41
CA HIS A 131 -4.29 -10.17 -2.44
C HIS A 131 -4.48 -11.58 -1.88
N SER A 132 -5.50 -12.32 -2.32
CA SER A 132 -5.85 -13.63 -1.77
C SER A 132 -5.20 -14.81 -2.50
N VAL A 133 -4.71 -14.62 -3.71
CA VAL A 133 -4.05 -15.66 -4.50
C VAL A 133 -2.65 -15.98 -3.93
N ILE A 134 -2.35 -17.26 -3.78
CA ILE A 134 -1.04 -17.77 -3.36
C ILE A 134 -0.51 -18.67 -4.47
N VAL A 135 0.79 -18.57 -4.76
CA VAL A 135 1.46 -19.40 -5.77
C VAL A 135 1.86 -20.74 -5.14
N ASP A 136 0.88 -21.62 -4.95
CA ASP A 136 1.14 -22.99 -4.52
C ASP A 136 1.67 -23.81 -5.71
N GLU A 137 0.99 -23.73 -6.84
CA GLU A 137 1.34 -24.43 -8.07
C GLU A 137 2.02 -23.48 -9.07
N PHE A 138 3.05 -23.98 -9.76
CA PHE A 138 3.86 -23.20 -10.70
C PHE A 138 4.51 -24.07 -11.79
N GLY A 139 5.04 -23.43 -12.85
CA GLY A 139 5.83 -24.09 -13.89
C GLY A 139 5.03 -25.09 -14.74
N THR A 140 3.71 -25.04 -14.70
CA THR A 140 2.83 -25.92 -15.48
C THR A 140 1.63 -25.14 -16.06
N PRO A 141 1.05 -25.60 -17.19
CA PRO A 141 -0.14 -24.96 -17.76
C PRO A 141 -1.39 -25.03 -16.86
N LYS A 142 -1.41 -25.87 -15.83
CA LYS A 142 -2.52 -26.00 -14.87
C LYS A 142 -2.41 -25.07 -13.69
N ALA A 143 -1.24 -24.49 -13.46
CA ALA A 143 -0.94 -23.71 -12.25
C ALA A 143 -1.99 -22.62 -11.97
N LEU A 144 -2.44 -21.88 -12.98
CA LEU A 144 -3.47 -20.86 -12.83
C LEU A 144 -4.78 -21.46 -12.29
N ALA A 145 -5.26 -22.52 -12.91
CA ALA A 145 -6.54 -23.14 -12.52
C ALA A 145 -6.47 -23.73 -11.11
N ASP A 146 -5.37 -24.38 -10.78
CA ASP A 146 -5.17 -25.02 -9.47
C ASP A 146 -5.06 -23.95 -8.36
N ASN A 147 -4.31 -22.87 -8.58
CA ASN A 147 -4.20 -21.76 -7.63
C ASN A 147 -5.53 -21.02 -7.43
N VAL A 148 -6.32 -20.80 -8.49
CA VAL A 148 -7.65 -20.21 -8.40
C VAL A 148 -8.59 -21.09 -7.58
N ALA A 149 -8.58 -22.41 -7.80
CA ALA A 149 -9.39 -23.34 -7.00
C ALA A 149 -9.05 -23.27 -5.51
N LEU A 150 -7.75 -23.25 -5.18
CA LEU A 150 -7.27 -23.10 -3.79
C LEU A 150 -7.63 -21.73 -3.20
N GLU A 151 -7.58 -20.66 -4.00
CA GLU A 151 -7.98 -19.33 -3.57
C GLU A 151 -9.44 -19.29 -3.13
N TYR A 152 -10.36 -19.82 -3.94
CA TYR A 152 -11.79 -19.89 -3.60
C TYR A 152 -12.06 -20.81 -2.41
N GLU A 153 -11.40 -21.97 -2.33
CA GLU A 153 -11.52 -22.89 -1.18
C GLU A 153 -11.15 -22.20 0.14
N ARG A 154 -10.03 -21.47 0.15
CA ARG A 154 -9.50 -20.81 1.35
C ARG A 154 -10.27 -19.55 1.75
N ASN A 155 -10.91 -18.86 0.81
CA ASN A 155 -11.44 -17.51 1.02
C ASN A 155 -12.97 -17.40 0.80
N GLY A 156 -13.69 -18.52 0.65
CA GLY A 156 -15.11 -18.54 0.35
C GLY A 156 -15.97 -17.71 1.30
N GLU A 157 -15.72 -17.77 2.62
CA GLU A 157 -16.47 -16.95 3.60
C GLU A 157 -16.26 -15.44 3.38
N ARG A 158 -15.03 -15.01 3.06
CA ARG A 158 -14.74 -13.60 2.77
C ARG A 158 -15.40 -13.14 1.48
N TYR A 159 -15.44 -14.01 0.48
CA TYR A 159 -16.06 -13.72 -0.81
C TYR A 159 -17.57 -13.61 -0.72
N THR A 160 -18.19 -14.49 0.06
CA THR A 160 -19.63 -14.38 0.39
C THR A 160 -19.93 -13.05 1.08
N PHE A 161 -19.11 -12.65 2.05
CA PHE A 161 -19.26 -11.38 2.75
C PHE A 161 -19.11 -10.17 1.82
N LEU A 162 -18.09 -10.16 0.96
CA LEU A 162 -17.87 -9.06 0.02
C LEU A 162 -18.98 -8.96 -1.03
N LYS A 163 -19.47 -10.10 -1.51
CA LYS A 163 -20.59 -10.14 -2.45
C LYS A 163 -21.89 -9.66 -1.81
N TRP A 164 -22.11 -9.99 -0.53
CA TRP A 164 -23.19 -9.36 0.25
C TRP A 164 -23.01 -7.84 0.31
N GLY A 165 -21.83 -7.35 0.63
CA GLY A 165 -21.54 -5.92 0.69
C GLY A 165 -21.85 -5.21 -0.62
N GLN A 166 -21.50 -5.80 -1.74
CA GLN A 166 -21.84 -5.27 -3.07
C GLN A 166 -23.33 -5.13 -3.31
N SER A 167 -24.16 -6.03 -2.77
CA SER A 167 -25.62 -5.96 -2.88
C SER A 167 -26.27 -5.04 -1.84
N ALA A 168 -25.62 -4.89 -0.67
CA ALA A 168 -26.19 -4.20 0.48
C ALA A 168 -25.88 -2.69 0.50
N PHE A 169 -24.72 -2.27 -0.03
CA PHE A 169 -24.28 -0.88 0.01
C PHE A 169 -24.38 -0.20 -1.34
N ASP A 170 -24.98 0.99 -1.37
CA ASP A 170 -24.92 1.89 -2.50
C ASP A 170 -23.49 2.44 -2.69
N ASN A 171 -23.10 2.78 -3.93
CA ASN A 171 -21.78 3.29 -4.28
C ASN A 171 -20.62 2.35 -3.91
N PHE A 172 -20.86 1.08 -3.71
CA PHE A 172 -19.85 0.07 -3.41
C PHE A 172 -19.82 -1.01 -4.49
N SER A 173 -18.67 -1.19 -5.11
CA SER A 173 -18.45 -2.18 -6.16
C SER A 173 -17.32 -3.12 -5.79
N VAL A 174 -17.44 -4.39 -6.16
CA VAL A 174 -16.39 -5.39 -5.97
C VAL A 174 -15.92 -5.89 -7.34
N VAL A 175 -14.62 -5.74 -7.59
CA VAL A 175 -13.94 -6.38 -8.71
C VAL A 175 -13.51 -7.77 -8.27
N PRO A 176 -14.04 -8.84 -8.89
CA PRO A 176 -13.84 -10.21 -8.46
C PRO A 176 -12.41 -10.71 -8.57
N PRO A 177 -12.07 -11.85 -7.88
CA PRO A 177 -10.76 -12.48 -7.98
C PRO A 177 -10.38 -12.79 -9.44
N GLY A 178 -9.10 -12.79 -9.74
CA GLY A 178 -8.58 -13.13 -11.06
C GLY A 178 -8.70 -12.03 -12.12
N THR A 179 -9.24 -10.85 -11.77
CA THR A 179 -9.33 -9.71 -12.72
C THR A 179 -8.00 -9.00 -12.86
N GLY A 180 -7.34 -8.71 -11.75
CA GLY A 180 -6.06 -8.04 -11.69
C GLY A 180 -5.79 -7.37 -10.35
N ILE A 181 -4.63 -6.70 -10.25
CA ILE A 181 -4.24 -5.95 -9.07
C ILE A 181 -4.94 -4.57 -9.04
N CYS A 182 -5.36 -4.13 -7.87
CA CYS A 182 -6.21 -2.95 -7.68
C CYS A 182 -5.67 -1.69 -8.38
N HIS A 183 -4.39 -1.38 -8.24
CA HIS A 183 -3.81 -0.17 -8.81
C HIS A 183 -3.65 -0.23 -10.34
N GLN A 184 -3.46 -1.43 -10.95
CA GLN A 184 -3.43 -1.57 -12.40
C GLN A 184 -4.85 -1.56 -12.99
N VAL A 185 -5.81 -2.24 -12.38
CA VAL A 185 -7.23 -2.17 -12.78
C VAL A 185 -7.74 -0.72 -12.68
N ASN A 186 -7.31 0.00 -11.63
CA ASN A 186 -7.62 1.42 -11.50
C ASN A 186 -7.03 2.25 -12.64
N LEU A 187 -5.74 2.08 -12.95
CA LEU A 187 -5.06 2.80 -14.04
C LEU A 187 -5.71 2.52 -15.39
N GLU A 188 -6.00 1.26 -15.68
CA GLU A 188 -6.49 0.82 -17.00
C GLU A 188 -7.98 1.07 -17.21
N TYR A 189 -8.80 1.09 -16.12
CA TYR A 189 -10.25 1.11 -16.24
C TYR A 189 -10.96 2.09 -15.30
N LEU A 190 -10.75 2.02 -13.97
CA LEU A 190 -11.59 2.77 -13.01
C LEU A 190 -11.30 4.27 -13.02
N ALA A 191 -10.06 4.68 -13.16
CA ALA A 191 -9.66 6.08 -13.15
C ALA A 191 -10.05 6.82 -14.44
N GLN A 192 -10.48 8.08 -14.31
CA GLN A 192 -11.06 8.85 -15.41
C GLN A 192 -10.33 10.16 -15.72
N THR A 193 -9.30 10.53 -14.97
CA THR A 193 -8.57 11.82 -15.03
C THR A 193 -9.45 13.03 -14.69
N VAL A 194 -10.64 13.12 -15.25
CA VAL A 194 -11.69 14.07 -14.87
C VAL A 194 -12.95 13.28 -14.52
N TRP A 195 -13.42 13.44 -13.31
CA TRP A 195 -14.63 12.80 -12.80
C TRP A 195 -15.85 13.66 -13.05
N THR A 196 -17.02 13.04 -13.04
CA THR A 196 -18.29 13.75 -13.14
C THR A 196 -19.28 13.22 -12.13
N LYS A 197 -20.07 14.11 -11.54
CA LYS A 197 -21.17 13.77 -10.64
C LYS A 197 -22.40 14.60 -11.01
N SER A 198 -23.55 13.96 -11.06
CA SER A 198 -24.81 14.68 -11.27
C SER A 198 -25.26 15.32 -9.94
N GLU A 199 -25.41 16.63 -9.92
CA GLU A 199 -25.87 17.40 -8.77
C GLU A 199 -26.95 18.37 -9.20
N ASN A 200 -28.15 18.25 -8.60
CA ASN A 200 -29.29 19.12 -8.87
C ASN A 200 -29.64 19.26 -10.37
N GLY A 201 -29.49 18.17 -11.14
CA GLY A 201 -29.79 18.13 -12.56
C GLY A 201 -28.71 18.70 -13.48
N ALA A 202 -27.54 19.03 -12.95
CA ALA A 202 -26.35 19.41 -13.73
C ALA A 202 -25.20 18.43 -13.48
N ASP A 203 -24.44 18.12 -14.53
CA ASP A 203 -23.22 17.31 -14.40
C ASP A 203 -22.08 18.25 -13.99
N VAL A 204 -21.52 18.00 -12.82
CA VAL A 204 -20.36 18.73 -12.30
C VAL A 204 -19.10 17.94 -12.63
N ALA A 205 -18.16 18.60 -13.34
CA ALA A 205 -16.87 18.05 -13.71
C ALA A 205 -15.77 18.58 -12.77
N TYR A 206 -14.88 17.68 -12.33
CA TYR A 206 -13.76 18.00 -11.44
C TYR A 206 -12.61 16.99 -11.61
N PRO A 207 -11.39 17.30 -11.14
CA PRO A 207 -10.28 16.34 -11.24
C PRO A 207 -10.62 15.03 -10.52
N ASP A 208 -10.38 13.90 -11.18
CA ASP A 208 -10.41 12.62 -10.50
C ASP A 208 -9.29 12.59 -9.45
N SER A 209 -9.63 12.18 -8.25
CA SER A 209 -8.72 12.04 -7.13
C SER A 209 -9.18 10.90 -6.24
N LEU A 210 -8.24 10.20 -5.64
CA LEU A 210 -8.62 9.09 -4.79
C LEU A 210 -7.65 8.91 -3.61
N VAL A 211 -8.16 8.26 -2.58
CA VAL A 211 -7.35 7.61 -1.57
C VAL A 211 -7.59 6.12 -1.62
N GLY A 212 -6.58 5.34 -1.30
CA GLY A 212 -6.70 3.90 -1.35
C GLY A 212 -6.08 3.20 -0.16
N THR A 213 -6.63 2.05 0.20
CA THR A 213 -6.06 1.20 1.24
C THR A 213 -4.87 0.36 0.75
N ASP A 214 -4.54 0.48 -0.54
CA ASP A 214 -3.30 -0.03 -1.12
C ASP A 214 -2.23 1.07 -1.16
N SER A 215 -1.00 0.75 -0.73
CA SER A 215 0.11 1.71 -0.77
C SER A 215 0.42 2.19 -2.19
N HIS A 216 0.21 1.34 -3.20
CA HIS A 216 0.50 1.64 -4.60
C HIS A 216 -0.66 2.28 -5.36
N THR A 217 -1.70 2.73 -4.65
CA THR A 217 -2.71 3.67 -5.18
C THR A 217 -2.06 4.84 -5.92
N THR A 218 -0.85 5.21 -5.52
CA THR A 218 -0.04 6.26 -6.16
C THR A 218 0.25 6.03 -7.65
N MET A 219 0.13 4.81 -8.18
CA MET A 219 0.34 4.52 -9.60
C MET A 219 -0.50 5.41 -10.52
N VAL A 220 -1.71 5.74 -10.11
CA VAL A 220 -2.66 6.53 -10.90
C VAL A 220 -2.20 7.97 -11.16
N ASN A 221 -1.25 8.48 -10.37
CA ASN A 221 -0.67 9.81 -10.60
C ASN A 221 0.07 9.91 -11.95
N GLY A 222 0.46 8.78 -12.53
CA GLY A 222 1.04 8.71 -13.87
C GLY A 222 0.10 9.19 -14.99
N MET A 223 -1.23 9.14 -14.75
CA MET A 223 -2.25 9.68 -15.66
C MET A 223 -2.93 10.96 -15.12
N ALA A 224 -2.22 11.70 -14.28
CA ALA A 224 -2.67 12.97 -13.70
C ALA A 224 -3.89 12.87 -12.77
N VAL A 225 -4.09 11.74 -12.12
CA VAL A 225 -5.05 11.57 -11.03
C VAL A 225 -4.32 11.68 -9.71
N LEU A 226 -4.70 12.63 -8.87
CA LEU A 226 -4.07 12.81 -7.57
C LEU A 226 -4.55 11.71 -6.62
N GLY A 227 -3.64 10.81 -6.24
CA GLY A 227 -3.99 9.66 -5.41
C GLY A 227 -2.84 9.19 -4.52
N TRP A 228 -3.18 8.73 -3.32
CA TRP A 228 -2.21 8.17 -2.37
C TRP A 228 -2.81 7.13 -1.45
N GLY A 229 -1.92 6.36 -0.80
CA GLY A 229 -2.30 5.36 0.19
C GLY A 229 -2.70 5.97 1.52
N VAL A 230 -3.75 5.44 2.13
CA VAL A 230 -4.24 5.81 3.48
C VAL A 230 -4.48 4.56 4.32
N GLY A 231 -4.70 4.73 5.62
CA GLY A 231 -5.17 3.66 6.48
C GLY A 231 -6.64 3.32 6.25
N GLY A 232 -7.06 2.11 6.66
CA GLY A 232 -8.46 1.69 6.55
C GLY A 232 -9.43 2.66 7.20
N ILE A 233 -9.12 3.16 8.39
CA ILE A 233 -9.94 4.12 9.13
C ILE A 233 -10.09 5.47 8.39
N GLU A 234 -9.03 5.96 7.75
CA GLU A 234 -9.12 7.18 6.94
C GLU A 234 -9.94 6.94 5.67
N ALA A 235 -9.82 5.76 5.06
CA ALA A 235 -10.65 5.37 3.92
C ALA A 235 -12.14 5.28 4.32
N GLU A 236 -12.43 4.65 5.45
CA GLU A 236 -13.80 4.56 6.01
C GLU A 236 -14.38 5.96 6.28
N ALA A 237 -13.59 6.87 6.84
CA ALA A 237 -13.98 8.25 7.05
C ALA A 237 -14.28 8.97 5.74
N ALA A 238 -13.42 8.83 4.74
CA ALA A 238 -13.62 9.41 3.41
C ALA A 238 -14.86 8.85 2.72
N MET A 239 -15.09 7.53 2.81
CA MET A 239 -16.34 6.91 2.31
C MET A 239 -17.58 7.54 2.93
N LEU A 240 -17.54 7.83 4.21
CA LEU A 240 -18.67 8.42 4.98
C LEU A 240 -18.69 9.95 4.92
N GLY A 241 -18.00 10.55 3.94
CA GLY A 241 -18.08 11.99 3.65
C GLY A 241 -17.26 12.88 4.57
N GLN A 242 -16.43 12.31 5.45
CA GLN A 242 -15.53 13.12 6.26
C GLN A 242 -14.36 13.61 5.40
N PRO A 243 -13.90 14.84 5.55
CA PRO A 243 -12.69 15.31 4.89
C PRO A 243 -11.45 14.66 5.49
N LEU A 244 -10.42 14.51 4.67
CA LEU A 244 -9.09 14.18 5.14
C LEU A 244 -8.38 15.47 5.56
N SER A 245 -8.01 15.55 6.81
CA SER A 245 -7.20 16.65 7.31
C SER A 245 -5.74 16.44 6.88
N MET A 246 -5.16 17.43 6.24
CA MET A 246 -3.77 17.40 5.80
C MET A 246 -3.13 18.79 5.85
N LEU A 247 -1.83 18.84 6.11
CA LEU A 247 -1.07 20.07 5.87
C LEU A 247 -0.96 20.31 4.36
N ILE A 248 -1.01 21.57 3.95
CA ILE A 248 -0.69 21.94 2.56
C ILE A 248 0.72 21.42 2.26
N PRO A 249 0.91 20.51 1.26
CA PRO A 249 2.15 19.77 1.13
C PRO A 249 3.29 20.64 0.57
N GLU A 250 4.51 20.33 0.97
CA GLU A 250 5.68 20.68 0.19
C GLU A 250 5.66 19.87 -1.12
N VAL A 251 6.07 20.49 -2.23
CA VAL A 251 6.15 19.84 -3.55
C VAL A 251 7.58 19.90 -4.07
N VAL A 252 8.20 18.74 -4.25
CA VAL A 252 9.53 18.61 -4.85
C VAL A 252 9.38 18.38 -6.35
N GLY A 253 9.89 19.29 -7.16
CA GLY A 253 9.94 19.15 -8.61
C GLY A 253 11.06 18.22 -9.04
N PHE A 254 10.74 17.20 -9.86
CA PHE A 254 11.74 16.31 -10.45
C PHE A 254 11.80 16.52 -11.96
N LYS A 255 12.84 17.19 -12.42
CA LYS A 255 13.02 17.49 -13.85
C LYS A 255 13.59 16.30 -14.59
N LEU A 256 12.89 15.87 -15.64
CA LEU A 256 13.34 14.83 -16.55
C LEU A 256 13.72 15.44 -17.90
N SER A 257 14.88 15.03 -18.42
CA SER A 257 15.37 15.44 -19.75
C SER A 257 15.99 14.24 -20.47
N GLY A 258 16.26 14.38 -21.75
CA GLY A 258 16.85 13.32 -22.57
C GLY A 258 15.91 12.14 -22.79
N LYS A 259 16.48 11.00 -23.23
CA LYS A 259 15.79 9.74 -23.49
C LYS A 259 16.57 8.58 -22.91
N LEU A 260 15.89 7.47 -22.60
CA LEU A 260 16.53 6.25 -22.13
C LEU A 260 17.47 5.68 -23.21
N PRO A 261 18.68 5.26 -22.83
CA PRO A 261 19.59 4.57 -23.73
C PRO A 261 19.05 3.19 -24.18
N GLU A 262 19.48 2.72 -25.33
CA GLU A 262 19.20 1.36 -25.77
C GLU A 262 19.69 0.33 -24.73
N GLY A 263 18.88 -0.71 -24.49
CA GLY A 263 19.15 -1.74 -23.48
C GLY A 263 18.76 -1.36 -22.05
N THR A 264 18.22 -0.15 -21.80
CA THR A 264 17.61 0.24 -20.53
C THR A 264 16.10 0.17 -20.58
N THR A 265 15.47 0.07 -19.42
CA THR A 265 14.02 -0.08 -19.26
C THR A 265 13.43 0.97 -18.33
N ALA A 266 12.11 1.12 -18.33
CA ALA A 266 11.40 1.94 -17.35
C ALA A 266 11.71 1.53 -15.90
N THR A 267 11.99 0.24 -15.66
CA THR A 267 12.41 -0.26 -14.35
C THR A 267 13.74 0.34 -13.91
N ASP A 268 14.73 0.41 -14.81
CA ASP A 268 16.03 1.04 -14.51
C ASP A 268 15.86 2.52 -14.16
N LEU A 269 14.97 3.21 -14.87
CA LEU A 269 14.61 4.60 -14.58
C LEU A 269 13.99 4.73 -13.20
N VAL A 270 12.98 3.93 -12.86
CA VAL A 270 12.29 4.05 -11.56
C VAL A 270 13.21 3.70 -10.39
N LEU A 271 14.11 2.72 -10.55
CA LEU A 271 15.09 2.40 -9.51
C LEU A 271 16.09 3.57 -9.31
N THR A 272 16.49 4.24 -10.39
CA THR A 272 17.33 5.42 -10.33
C THR A 272 16.62 6.58 -9.61
N VAL A 273 15.38 6.87 -10.00
CA VAL A 273 14.53 7.90 -9.38
C VAL A 273 14.31 7.61 -7.88
N THR A 274 14.03 6.35 -7.54
CA THR A 274 13.83 5.91 -6.16
C THR A 274 15.06 6.17 -5.28
N GLN A 275 16.24 5.82 -5.77
CA GLN A 275 17.50 6.08 -5.07
C GLN A 275 17.73 7.60 -4.87
N MET A 276 17.53 8.40 -5.93
CA MET A 276 17.72 9.85 -5.87
C MET A 276 16.76 10.52 -4.90
N LEU A 277 15.47 10.21 -4.96
CA LEU A 277 14.45 10.79 -4.09
C LEU A 277 14.61 10.35 -2.64
N ARG A 278 14.97 9.07 -2.40
CA ARG A 278 15.25 8.59 -1.05
C ARG A 278 16.44 9.32 -0.43
N LYS A 279 17.49 9.56 -1.21
CA LYS A 279 18.65 10.35 -0.80
C LYS A 279 18.29 11.82 -0.55
N LYS A 280 17.38 12.39 -1.34
CA LYS A 280 16.88 13.78 -1.19
C LYS A 280 16.08 13.95 0.11
N GLY A 281 15.34 12.94 0.54
CA GLY A 281 14.49 13.01 1.73
C GLY A 281 13.15 13.69 1.43
N VAL A 282 12.24 12.96 0.79
CA VAL A 282 10.91 13.46 0.36
C VAL A 282 9.76 12.90 1.20
N VAL A 283 10.05 12.38 2.38
CA VAL A 283 9.03 11.79 3.26
C VAL A 283 7.96 12.82 3.61
N GLY A 284 6.70 12.47 3.37
CA GLY A 284 5.54 13.33 3.63
C GLY A 284 5.35 14.46 2.61
N LYS A 285 6.18 14.56 1.58
CA LYS A 285 6.09 15.55 0.52
C LYS A 285 5.40 14.98 -0.72
N PHE A 286 4.90 15.85 -1.59
CA PHE A 286 4.56 15.49 -2.96
C PHE A 286 5.82 15.58 -3.82
N VAL A 287 5.92 14.70 -4.81
CA VAL A 287 6.88 14.83 -5.91
C VAL A 287 6.09 15.07 -7.19
N GLU A 288 6.48 16.06 -7.97
CA GLU A 288 5.88 16.34 -9.27
C GLU A 288 6.93 16.32 -10.36
N PHE A 289 6.67 15.51 -11.39
CA PHE A 289 7.59 15.33 -12.50
C PHE A 289 7.31 16.34 -13.60
N TYR A 290 8.35 16.94 -14.16
CA TYR A 290 8.26 17.97 -15.18
C TYR A 290 9.47 17.95 -16.12
N GLY A 291 9.51 18.84 -17.08
CA GLY A 291 10.62 18.99 -18.03
C GLY A 291 10.37 18.32 -19.39
N PRO A 292 11.30 18.50 -20.33
CA PRO A 292 11.14 18.07 -21.72
C PRO A 292 11.14 16.54 -21.89
N GLY A 293 11.68 15.78 -20.93
CA GLY A 293 11.67 14.31 -20.98
C GLY A 293 10.26 13.72 -20.98
N LEU A 294 9.24 14.48 -20.52
CA LEU A 294 7.87 14.02 -20.51
C LEU A 294 7.24 13.92 -21.91
N ASP A 295 7.76 14.66 -22.89
CA ASP A 295 7.16 14.72 -24.24
C ASP A 295 7.12 13.37 -24.94
N ASP A 296 8.12 12.53 -24.70
CA ASP A 296 8.23 11.19 -25.29
C ASP A 296 7.89 10.06 -24.31
N MET A 297 7.66 10.38 -23.03
CA MET A 297 7.38 9.38 -21.99
C MET A 297 5.93 8.92 -22.00
N ALA A 298 5.69 7.64 -22.25
CA ALA A 298 4.37 7.05 -22.19
C ALA A 298 3.80 7.07 -20.76
N VAL A 299 2.46 7.08 -20.62
CA VAL A 299 1.80 7.02 -19.30
C VAL A 299 2.19 5.75 -18.54
N ALA A 300 2.43 4.63 -19.20
CA ALA A 300 2.91 3.40 -18.58
C ALA A 300 4.26 3.58 -17.85
N ASP A 301 5.20 4.35 -18.45
CA ASP A 301 6.48 4.67 -17.80
C ASP A 301 6.29 5.61 -16.61
N ARG A 302 5.41 6.62 -16.76
CA ARG A 302 5.03 7.53 -15.66
C ARG A 302 4.37 6.77 -14.51
N ALA A 303 3.48 5.85 -14.81
CA ALA A 303 2.79 5.01 -13.84
C ALA A 303 3.77 4.12 -13.07
N THR A 304 4.78 3.57 -13.75
CA THR A 304 5.87 2.81 -13.11
C THR A 304 6.61 3.64 -12.06
N ILE A 305 6.91 4.91 -12.38
CA ILE A 305 7.54 5.85 -11.44
C ILE A 305 6.60 6.21 -10.29
N SER A 306 5.36 6.55 -10.61
CA SER A 306 4.35 6.93 -9.61
C SER A 306 4.02 5.79 -8.64
N ASN A 307 4.04 4.54 -9.11
CA ASN A 307 3.81 3.35 -8.31
C ASN A 307 4.77 3.26 -7.12
N MET A 308 6.04 3.58 -7.33
CA MET A 308 7.06 3.47 -6.29
C MET A 308 7.16 4.71 -5.37
N ALA A 309 6.16 5.58 -5.35
CA ALA A 309 6.14 6.72 -4.42
C ALA A 309 6.32 6.30 -2.94
N PRO A 310 5.68 5.24 -2.43
CA PRO A 310 5.94 4.75 -1.08
C PRO A 310 7.39 4.33 -0.85
N GLU A 311 8.04 3.73 -1.85
CA GLU A 311 9.41 3.24 -1.77
C GLU A 311 10.42 4.37 -1.76
N TYR A 312 10.22 5.45 -2.52
CA TYR A 312 11.07 6.64 -2.38
C TYR A 312 10.61 7.60 -1.26
N GLY A 313 9.50 7.31 -0.59
CA GLY A 313 9.05 7.97 0.63
C GLY A 313 8.12 9.17 0.45
N ALA A 314 7.71 9.49 -0.77
CA ALA A 314 6.77 10.57 -1.05
C ALA A 314 5.32 10.14 -0.83
N THR A 315 4.44 11.10 -0.59
CA THR A 315 2.99 10.87 -0.55
C THR A 315 2.46 10.47 -1.91
N CYS A 316 2.95 11.12 -2.98
CA CYS A 316 2.63 10.78 -4.37
C CYS A 316 3.76 11.22 -5.31
N GLY A 317 3.73 10.69 -6.55
CA GLY A 317 4.60 11.10 -7.64
C GLY A 317 3.75 11.50 -8.86
N PHE A 318 3.44 12.77 -8.98
CA PHE A 318 2.42 13.30 -9.89
C PHE A 318 2.98 13.71 -11.25
N PHE A 319 2.23 13.42 -12.30
CA PHE A 319 2.48 13.87 -13.67
C PHE A 319 1.31 14.71 -14.18
N PRO A 320 1.55 15.77 -14.98
CA PRO A 320 0.48 16.61 -15.51
C PRO A 320 -0.27 15.95 -16.67
N VAL A 321 -1.47 16.47 -16.96
CA VAL A 321 -2.24 16.09 -18.15
C VAL A 321 -1.58 16.66 -19.39
N ASP A 322 -1.33 15.81 -20.40
CA ASP A 322 -0.82 16.16 -21.69
C ASP A 322 -1.36 15.25 -22.81
N GLN A 323 -0.78 15.35 -24.01
CA GLN A 323 -1.19 14.52 -25.14
C GLN A 323 -1.00 13.01 -24.86
N LYS A 324 0.05 12.61 -24.10
CA LYS A 324 0.26 11.21 -23.73
C LYS A 324 -0.85 10.66 -22.83
N THR A 325 -1.41 11.53 -21.96
CA THR A 325 -2.58 11.18 -21.17
C THR A 325 -3.80 10.88 -22.06
N ILE A 326 -4.04 11.73 -23.06
CA ILE A 326 -5.13 11.53 -24.04
C ILE A 326 -4.92 10.24 -24.84
N ASP A 327 -3.70 9.98 -25.30
CA ASP A 327 -3.36 8.78 -26.07
C ASP A 327 -3.57 7.51 -25.21
N PHE A 328 -3.21 7.54 -23.93
CA PHE A 328 -3.44 6.46 -22.99
C PHE A 328 -4.94 6.20 -22.76
N LEU A 329 -5.74 7.24 -22.56
CA LEU A 329 -7.19 7.11 -22.40
C LEU A 329 -7.85 6.48 -23.63
N LYS A 330 -7.37 6.82 -24.83
CA LYS A 330 -7.84 6.23 -26.11
C LYS A 330 -7.50 4.74 -26.16
N VAL A 331 -6.26 4.38 -25.91
CA VAL A 331 -5.79 2.99 -25.99
C VAL A 331 -6.45 2.10 -24.94
N THR A 332 -6.67 2.62 -23.74
CA THR A 332 -7.34 1.89 -22.66
C THR A 332 -8.88 1.92 -22.75
N GLY A 333 -9.42 2.48 -23.84
CA GLY A 333 -10.82 2.31 -24.23
C GLY A 333 -11.81 3.24 -23.52
N ARG A 334 -11.35 4.36 -22.92
CA ARG A 334 -12.26 5.40 -22.39
C ARG A 334 -13.11 5.97 -23.53
N SER A 335 -14.34 6.38 -23.20
CA SER A 335 -15.25 6.92 -24.21
C SER A 335 -14.78 8.24 -24.83
N ASP A 336 -15.16 8.49 -26.06
CA ASP A 336 -14.80 9.73 -26.76
C ASP A 336 -15.30 10.97 -26.00
N ASP A 337 -16.49 10.89 -25.38
CA ASP A 337 -17.02 11.97 -24.51
C ASP A 337 -16.10 12.25 -23.32
N ARG A 338 -15.59 11.18 -22.66
CA ARG A 338 -14.65 11.32 -21.54
C ARG A 338 -13.34 11.93 -21.98
N ILE A 339 -12.81 11.50 -23.10
CA ILE A 339 -11.56 12.02 -23.67
C ILE A 339 -11.71 13.51 -24.00
N ALA A 340 -12.82 13.88 -24.68
CA ALA A 340 -13.11 15.27 -25.00
C ALA A 340 -13.25 16.14 -23.75
N LEU A 341 -13.89 15.61 -22.69
CA LEU A 341 -14.03 16.29 -21.40
C LEU A 341 -12.67 16.52 -20.73
N VAL A 342 -11.81 15.49 -20.67
CA VAL A 342 -10.47 15.60 -20.07
C VAL A 342 -9.64 16.69 -20.72
N GLU A 343 -9.60 16.71 -22.06
CA GLU A 343 -8.84 17.70 -22.80
C GLU A 343 -9.40 19.11 -22.58
N ALA A 344 -10.70 19.30 -22.74
CA ALA A 344 -11.36 20.60 -22.57
C ALA A 344 -11.20 21.13 -21.14
N TYR A 345 -11.42 20.26 -20.13
CA TYR A 345 -11.30 20.61 -18.72
C TYR A 345 -9.87 21.01 -18.35
N ALA A 346 -8.88 20.20 -18.72
CA ALA A 346 -7.48 20.49 -18.41
C ALA A 346 -7.02 21.83 -19.02
N LYS A 347 -7.44 22.13 -20.25
CA LYS A 347 -7.15 23.42 -20.92
C LYS A 347 -7.87 24.58 -20.21
N ALA A 348 -9.14 24.43 -19.88
CA ALA A 348 -9.93 25.48 -19.21
C ALA A 348 -9.42 25.80 -17.80
N GLN A 349 -8.86 24.81 -17.08
CA GLN A 349 -8.32 24.96 -15.72
C GLN A 349 -6.86 25.42 -15.68
N GLY A 350 -6.17 25.51 -16.81
CA GLY A 350 -4.71 25.74 -16.82
C GLY A 350 -3.93 24.55 -16.24
N MET A 351 -4.46 23.32 -16.42
CA MET A 351 -3.84 22.07 -16.01
C MET A 351 -3.25 21.28 -17.19
N TRP A 352 -3.39 21.77 -18.40
CA TRP A 352 -2.80 21.16 -19.59
C TRP A 352 -1.32 21.51 -19.70
N ARG A 353 -0.49 20.50 -19.95
CA ARG A 353 0.95 20.67 -20.16
C ARG A 353 1.32 20.41 -21.63
N ASP A 354 2.09 21.29 -22.22
CA ASP A 354 2.78 21.10 -23.50
C ASP A 354 4.22 21.64 -23.43
N ALA A 355 4.96 21.54 -24.54
CA ALA A 355 6.36 22.02 -24.61
C ALA A 355 6.55 23.53 -24.34
N ARG A 356 5.46 24.32 -24.35
CA ARG A 356 5.49 25.78 -24.10
C ARG A 356 5.05 26.12 -22.68
N THR A 357 4.58 25.13 -21.93
CA THR A 357 4.12 25.36 -20.56
C THR A 357 5.32 25.73 -19.69
N PRO A 358 5.28 26.87 -18.97
CA PRO A 358 6.35 27.23 -18.04
C PRO A 358 6.48 26.20 -16.92
N ASP A 359 7.71 25.98 -16.46
CA ASP A 359 7.96 25.14 -15.29
C ASP A 359 7.25 25.73 -14.06
N PRO A 360 6.50 24.93 -13.28
CA PRO A 360 5.89 25.39 -12.03
C PRO A 360 6.94 25.80 -10.99
N VAL A 361 6.50 26.55 -10.00
CA VAL A 361 7.32 26.84 -8.81
C VAL A 361 7.25 25.63 -7.87
N PHE A 362 8.39 25.21 -7.36
CA PHE A 362 8.50 24.07 -6.42
C PHE A 362 9.15 24.48 -5.11
N THR A 363 8.92 23.70 -4.05
CA THR A 363 9.60 23.85 -2.76
C THR A 363 11.11 23.64 -2.90
N ASP A 364 11.47 22.61 -3.67
CA ASP A 364 12.84 22.20 -3.99
C ASP A 364 12.83 21.42 -5.30
N THR A 365 14.00 21.19 -5.91
CA THR A 365 14.09 20.51 -7.21
C THR A 365 15.21 19.48 -7.27
N LEU A 366 15.03 18.50 -8.16
CA LEU A 366 16.01 17.54 -8.62
C LEU A 366 15.98 17.48 -10.16
N GLU A 367 17.07 17.05 -10.76
CA GLU A 367 17.16 16.85 -12.21
C GLU A 367 17.78 15.48 -12.53
N LEU A 368 17.29 14.85 -13.59
CA LEU A 368 17.87 13.65 -14.18
C LEU A 368 17.83 13.74 -15.70
N ASP A 369 18.99 13.63 -16.33
CA ASP A 369 19.09 13.28 -17.74
C ASP A 369 18.91 11.77 -17.89
N MET A 370 17.80 11.35 -18.49
CA MET A 370 17.48 9.93 -18.70
C MET A 370 18.54 9.20 -19.55
N GLY A 371 19.33 9.94 -20.35
CA GLY A 371 20.47 9.38 -21.08
C GLY A 371 21.59 8.81 -20.18
N GLN A 372 21.57 9.13 -18.90
CA GLN A 372 22.54 8.61 -17.91
C GLN A 372 22.04 7.37 -17.15
N VAL A 373 20.80 6.94 -17.38
CA VAL A 373 20.24 5.74 -16.75
C VAL A 373 20.96 4.51 -17.26
N ARG A 374 21.30 3.61 -16.36
CA ARG A 374 21.99 2.34 -16.64
C ARG A 374 21.19 1.16 -16.14
N PRO A 375 21.31 -0.02 -16.79
CA PRO A 375 20.69 -1.25 -16.29
C PRO A 375 21.04 -1.51 -14.83
N SER A 376 20.04 -1.82 -14.04
CA SER A 376 20.17 -1.86 -12.58
C SER A 376 19.29 -2.95 -11.96
N LEU A 377 19.68 -3.36 -10.76
CA LEU A 377 18.87 -4.08 -9.78
C LEU A 377 18.70 -3.22 -8.53
N ALA A 378 17.83 -3.63 -7.60
CA ALA A 378 17.82 -3.09 -6.25
C ALA A 378 17.73 -4.21 -5.22
N GLY A 379 18.68 -4.23 -4.30
CA GLY A 379 18.75 -5.27 -3.26
C GLY A 379 20.10 -5.25 -2.52
N PRO A 380 20.27 -6.18 -1.56
CA PRO A 380 19.47 -7.40 -1.31
C PRO A 380 18.23 -7.22 -0.43
N LYS A 381 17.98 -6.03 0.13
CA LYS A 381 16.93 -5.88 1.17
C LYS A 381 15.97 -4.73 0.97
N ARG A 382 16.32 -3.68 0.22
CA ARG A 382 15.49 -2.47 0.12
C ARG A 382 15.40 -1.94 -1.32
N PRO A 383 14.27 -1.34 -1.71
CA PRO A 383 14.06 -0.85 -3.08
C PRO A 383 15.01 0.27 -3.51
N GLN A 384 15.51 1.06 -2.56
CA GLN A 384 16.44 2.16 -2.80
C GLN A 384 17.92 1.72 -2.88
N ASP A 385 18.24 0.48 -2.53
CA ASP A 385 19.60 -0.05 -2.60
C ASP A 385 19.93 -0.47 -4.03
N ARG A 386 19.99 0.51 -4.93
CA ARG A 386 20.26 0.29 -6.35
C ARG A 386 21.70 -0.16 -6.59
N VAL A 387 21.85 -1.21 -7.35
CA VAL A 387 23.11 -1.77 -7.82
C VAL A 387 23.11 -1.81 -9.35
N LEU A 388 24.16 -1.33 -9.99
CA LEU A 388 24.31 -1.46 -11.43
C LEU A 388 24.44 -2.93 -11.82
N LEU A 389 23.88 -3.31 -12.96
CA LEU A 389 23.84 -4.71 -13.41
C LEU A 389 25.24 -5.32 -13.53
N ASP A 390 26.22 -4.56 -14.05
CA ASP A 390 27.61 -4.96 -14.14
C ASP A 390 28.34 -5.03 -12.79
N GLY A 391 27.74 -4.49 -11.73
CA GLY A 391 28.22 -4.56 -10.36
C GLY A 391 27.49 -5.59 -9.49
N ALA A 392 26.44 -6.25 -9.99
CA ALA A 392 25.55 -7.07 -9.18
C ALA A 392 26.25 -8.25 -8.49
N LYS A 393 27.12 -8.96 -9.20
CA LYS A 393 27.95 -10.07 -8.68
C LYS A 393 28.83 -9.62 -7.52
N LEU A 394 29.55 -8.52 -7.68
CA LEU A 394 30.42 -7.96 -6.63
C LEU A 394 29.62 -7.41 -5.46
N GLY A 395 28.45 -6.78 -5.74
CA GLY A 395 27.54 -6.29 -4.73
C GLY A 395 26.99 -7.40 -3.86
N PHE A 396 26.61 -8.54 -4.45
CA PHE A 396 26.18 -9.70 -3.69
C PHE A 396 27.32 -10.26 -2.81
N ALA A 397 28.52 -10.40 -3.36
CA ALA A 397 29.68 -10.88 -2.59
C ALA A 397 29.99 -9.95 -1.40
N ALA A 398 29.91 -8.64 -1.59
CA ALA A 398 30.04 -7.65 -0.50
C ALA A 398 28.94 -7.80 0.56
N SER A 399 27.70 -8.06 0.14
CA SER A 399 26.58 -8.29 1.06
C SER A 399 26.77 -9.53 1.92
N MET A 400 27.43 -10.56 1.39
CA MET A 400 27.77 -11.77 2.15
C MET A 400 28.67 -11.48 3.33
N GLU A 401 29.53 -10.45 3.24
CA GLU A 401 30.38 -9.99 4.33
C GLU A 401 29.60 -9.02 5.26
N THR A 402 29.01 -8.00 4.69
CA THR A 402 28.46 -6.86 5.48
C THR A 402 27.11 -7.19 6.10
N GLU A 403 26.22 -7.86 5.37
CA GLU A 403 24.83 -8.11 5.78
C GLU A 403 24.63 -9.50 6.39
N PHE A 404 25.15 -10.54 5.69
CA PHE A 404 24.89 -11.93 6.04
C PHE A 404 25.96 -12.58 6.91
N LYS A 405 27.16 -11.98 7.03
CA LYS A 405 28.29 -12.49 7.81
C LYS A 405 28.76 -13.89 7.42
N LYS A 406 28.74 -14.19 6.11
CA LYS A 406 29.02 -15.51 5.53
C LYS A 406 29.97 -15.47 4.33
N ALA A 407 30.84 -14.45 4.26
CA ALA A 407 31.79 -14.30 3.14
C ALA A 407 32.72 -15.51 2.96
N ALA A 408 33.11 -16.17 4.06
CA ALA A 408 33.99 -17.36 4.00
C ALA A 408 33.36 -18.58 3.32
N ASP A 409 32.04 -18.66 3.31
CA ASP A 409 31.27 -19.77 2.75
C ASP A 409 30.72 -19.48 1.34
N LEU A 410 31.04 -18.31 0.75
CA LEU A 410 30.45 -17.84 -0.52
C LEU A 410 30.49 -18.89 -1.65
N ALA A 411 31.60 -19.67 -1.77
CA ALA A 411 31.75 -20.68 -2.81
C ALA A 411 31.19 -22.07 -2.44
N ARG A 412 30.61 -22.21 -1.23
CA ARG A 412 30.16 -23.48 -0.73
C ARG A 412 28.87 -23.93 -1.40
N ARG A 413 28.81 -25.22 -1.77
CA ARG A 413 27.66 -25.85 -2.41
C ARG A 413 27.09 -26.93 -1.52
N TYR A 414 25.79 -27.14 -1.59
CA TYR A 414 25.03 -28.09 -0.77
C TYR A 414 24.12 -28.93 -1.67
N PRO A 415 24.19 -30.27 -1.59
CA PRO A 415 23.36 -31.14 -2.41
C PRO A 415 21.89 -31.00 -2.01
N VAL A 416 21.01 -31.08 -3.01
CA VAL A 416 19.54 -31.08 -2.79
C VAL A 416 19.07 -32.52 -2.89
N GLU A 417 18.51 -33.05 -1.81
CA GLU A 417 18.09 -34.44 -1.68
C GLU A 417 17.11 -34.85 -2.79
N GLY A 418 17.36 -36.03 -3.41
CA GLY A 418 16.50 -36.56 -4.48
C GLY A 418 16.66 -35.87 -5.84
N THR A 419 17.63 -34.96 -5.98
CA THR A 419 17.91 -34.26 -7.25
C THR A 419 19.33 -34.52 -7.76
N ASN A 420 19.63 -34.05 -8.95
CA ASN A 420 20.96 -34.13 -9.55
C ASN A 420 21.73 -32.81 -9.54
N PHE A 421 21.29 -31.86 -8.71
CA PHE A 421 21.90 -30.55 -8.57
C PHE A 421 22.18 -30.21 -7.09
N ASP A 422 22.98 -29.21 -6.88
CA ASP A 422 23.28 -28.57 -5.62
C ASP A 422 22.90 -27.10 -5.65
N ILE A 423 22.80 -26.48 -4.49
CA ILE A 423 22.57 -25.04 -4.32
C ILE A 423 23.64 -24.41 -3.44
N GLY A 424 23.86 -23.11 -3.61
CA GLY A 424 24.80 -22.33 -2.82
C GLY A 424 24.28 -20.95 -2.52
N HIS A 425 25.11 -20.18 -1.80
CA HIS A 425 24.77 -18.79 -1.52
C HIS A 425 24.61 -17.99 -2.82
N GLY A 426 23.57 -17.18 -2.91
CA GLY A 426 23.25 -16.37 -4.08
C GLY A 426 22.57 -17.11 -5.21
N ASP A 427 22.31 -18.40 -5.09
CA ASP A 427 21.50 -19.10 -6.08
C ASP A 427 20.08 -18.56 -6.05
N VAL A 428 19.55 -18.27 -7.23
CA VAL A 428 18.21 -17.72 -7.41
C VAL A 428 17.22 -18.87 -7.34
N VAL A 429 16.50 -18.97 -6.23
CA VAL A 429 15.48 -20.02 -6.02
C VAL A 429 14.07 -19.53 -6.36
N ILE A 430 13.87 -18.22 -6.52
CA ILE A 430 12.63 -17.61 -7.01
C ILE A 430 12.97 -16.60 -8.11
N ALA A 431 12.34 -16.74 -9.27
CA ALA A 431 12.31 -15.74 -10.32
C ALA A 431 10.86 -15.44 -10.67
N ALA A 432 10.36 -14.25 -10.25
CA ALA A 432 8.95 -13.92 -10.35
C ALA A 432 8.71 -12.64 -11.16
N ILE A 433 7.97 -12.76 -12.26
CA ILE A 433 7.35 -11.62 -12.91
C ILE A 433 6.02 -11.37 -12.19
N THR A 434 5.99 -10.30 -11.37
CA THR A 434 4.92 -10.03 -10.42
C THR A 434 4.15 -8.76 -10.78
N SER A 435 2.90 -8.68 -10.40
CA SER A 435 1.93 -7.66 -10.79
C SER A 435 2.21 -6.23 -10.32
N CYS A 436 3.14 -6.04 -9.38
CA CYS A 436 3.17 -4.82 -8.55
C CYS A 436 3.50 -3.52 -9.32
N THR A 437 4.62 -3.46 -10.07
CA THR A 437 5.12 -2.21 -10.65
C THR A 437 5.18 -2.25 -12.17
N ASN A 438 5.68 -3.34 -12.70
CA ASN A 438 6.16 -3.41 -14.08
C ASN A 438 5.13 -3.96 -15.07
N THR A 439 4.17 -4.76 -14.64
CA THR A 439 3.27 -5.46 -15.58
C THR A 439 2.24 -4.53 -16.24
N SER A 440 2.02 -3.34 -15.69
CA SER A 440 1.25 -2.28 -16.35
C SER A 440 1.99 -1.63 -17.53
N ASN A 441 3.28 -1.93 -17.68
CA ASN A 441 4.11 -1.38 -18.74
C ASN A 441 4.35 -2.42 -19.84
N PRO A 442 3.71 -2.27 -21.01
CA PRO A 442 3.86 -3.23 -22.11
C PRO A 442 5.30 -3.38 -22.61
N SER A 443 6.11 -2.35 -22.52
CA SER A 443 7.48 -2.38 -23.05
C SER A 443 8.35 -3.42 -22.34
N VAL A 444 8.25 -3.52 -21.03
CA VAL A 444 9.02 -4.50 -20.25
C VAL A 444 8.42 -5.90 -20.31
N MET A 445 7.11 -6.01 -20.46
CA MET A 445 6.43 -7.31 -20.59
C MET A 445 6.69 -7.96 -21.96
N ILE A 446 6.52 -7.19 -23.02
CA ILE A 446 6.89 -7.63 -24.39
C ILE A 446 8.39 -7.92 -24.46
N GLY A 447 9.22 -7.04 -23.85
CA GLY A 447 10.65 -7.28 -23.74
C GLY A 447 11.02 -8.60 -23.07
N ALA A 448 10.34 -8.98 -21.98
CA ALA A 448 10.51 -10.26 -21.31
C ALA A 448 10.12 -11.45 -22.21
N GLY A 449 8.98 -11.34 -22.90
CA GLY A 449 8.51 -12.36 -23.84
C GLY A 449 9.45 -12.57 -25.03
N LEU A 450 9.96 -11.48 -25.60
CA LEU A 450 10.93 -11.52 -26.71
C LEU A 450 12.28 -12.10 -26.25
N LEU A 451 12.75 -11.74 -25.06
CA LEU A 451 13.96 -12.31 -24.48
C LEU A 451 13.78 -13.82 -24.26
N ALA A 452 12.66 -14.27 -23.73
CA ALA A 452 12.31 -15.67 -23.56
C ALA A 452 12.28 -16.41 -24.91
N ARG A 453 11.65 -15.83 -25.94
CA ARG A 453 11.64 -16.39 -27.30
C ARG A 453 13.06 -16.59 -27.85
N ASN A 454 13.89 -15.56 -27.72
CA ASN A 454 15.26 -15.60 -28.20
C ASN A 454 16.11 -16.62 -27.43
N ALA A 455 15.91 -16.75 -26.12
CA ALA A 455 16.59 -17.74 -25.27
C ALA A 455 16.20 -19.18 -25.64
N VAL A 456 14.90 -19.45 -25.78
CA VAL A 456 14.37 -20.77 -26.18
C VAL A 456 14.88 -21.16 -27.56
N ALA A 457 14.91 -20.22 -28.52
CA ALA A 457 15.43 -20.46 -29.86
C ALA A 457 16.94 -20.84 -29.87
N LYS A 458 17.68 -20.38 -28.86
CA LYS A 458 19.09 -20.78 -28.66
C LYS A 458 19.26 -22.06 -27.82
N GLY A 459 18.17 -22.63 -27.33
CA GLY A 459 18.20 -23.86 -26.54
C GLY A 459 18.40 -23.65 -25.03
N LEU A 460 18.34 -22.44 -24.53
CA LEU A 460 18.43 -22.17 -23.09
C LEU A 460 17.18 -22.64 -22.33
N ARG A 461 17.35 -22.95 -21.05
CA ARG A 461 16.28 -23.30 -20.11
C ARG A 461 16.57 -22.66 -18.75
N SER A 462 15.53 -22.40 -17.98
CA SER A 462 15.66 -22.02 -16.57
C SER A 462 16.36 -23.12 -15.77
N LYS A 463 17.09 -22.71 -14.73
CA LYS A 463 17.76 -23.69 -13.87
C LYS A 463 16.74 -24.48 -13.05
N PRO A 464 16.97 -25.77 -12.77
CA PRO A 464 15.97 -26.65 -12.16
C PRO A 464 15.64 -26.30 -10.70
N TRP A 465 16.48 -25.52 -10.04
CA TRP A 465 16.22 -25.05 -8.66
C TRP A 465 15.43 -23.75 -8.59
N VAL A 466 15.11 -23.11 -9.73
CA VAL A 466 14.41 -21.82 -9.77
C VAL A 466 12.92 -22.05 -9.88
N LYS A 467 12.18 -21.61 -8.87
CA LYS A 467 10.72 -21.45 -8.93
C LYS A 467 10.39 -20.22 -9.77
N THR A 468 9.88 -20.45 -10.98
CA THR A 468 9.50 -19.41 -11.93
C THR A 468 7.99 -19.15 -11.85
N SER A 469 7.56 -17.90 -12.01
CA SER A 469 6.15 -17.55 -12.04
C SER A 469 5.87 -16.28 -12.84
N LEU A 470 4.70 -16.23 -13.47
CA LEU A 470 4.14 -15.05 -14.11
C LEU A 470 2.78 -14.74 -13.50
N ALA A 471 2.70 -13.62 -12.77
CA ALA A 471 1.46 -13.11 -12.19
C ALA A 471 1.23 -11.67 -12.66
N PRO A 472 0.58 -11.46 -13.83
CA PRO A 472 0.35 -10.12 -14.36
C PRO A 472 -0.64 -9.33 -13.51
N GLY A 473 -0.57 -8.01 -13.60
CA GLY A 473 -1.47 -7.10 -12.88
C GLY A 473 -2.85 -6.94 -13.51
N SER A 474 -3.08 -7.46 -14.72
CA SER A 474 -4.41 -7.54 -15.33
C SER A 474 -4.49 -8.63 -16.37
N GLN A 475 -5.71 -9.06 -16.68
CA GLN A 475 -5.95 -10.03 -17.76
C GLN A 475 -5.54 -9.51 -19.14
N VAL A 476 -5.49 -8.19 -19.33
CA VAL A 476 -5.02 -7.56 -20.58
C VAL A 476 -3.60 -8.01 -20.91
N VAL A 477 -2.74 -8.10 -19.91
CA VAL A 477 -1.33 -8.53 -20.07
C VAL A 477 -1.26 -9.98 -20.56
N GLY A 478 -2.00 -10.89 -19.93
CA GLY A 478 -2.08 -12.29 -20.37
C GLY A 478 -2.54 -12.41 -21.82
N GLU A 479 -3.57 -11.65 -22.20
CA GLU A 479 -4.12 -11.69 -23.55
C GLU A 479 -3.16 -11.18 -24.63
N TYR A 480 -2.47 -10.05 -24.41
CA TYR A 480 -1.53 -9.60 -25.44
C TYR A 480 -0.27 -10.49 -25.54
N LEU A 481 0.17 -11.10 -24.43
CA LEU A 481 1.26 -12.10 -24.48
C LEU A 481 0.85 -13.34 -25.27
N GLU A 482 -0.37 -13.81 -25.08
CA GLU A 482 -0.95 -14.93 -25.85
C GLU A 482 -1.08 -14.59 -27.34
N LYS A 483 -1.75 -13.47 -27.66
CA LYS A 483 -1.99 -13.02 -29.06
C LYS A 483 -0.70 -12.74 -29.82
N SER A 484 0.32 -12.21 -29.16
CA SER A 484 1.64 -11.96 -29.76
C SER A 484 2.50 -13.22 -29.90
N GLY A 485 2.03 -14.37 -29.38
CA GLY A 485 2.80 -15.64 -29.38
C GLY A 485 3.96 -15.64 -28.39
N LEU A 486 4.02 -14.69 -27.43
CA LEU A 486 5.11 -14.57 -26.46
C LEU A 486 4.85 -15.36 -25.17
N GLN A 487 3.63 -15.80 -24.91
CA GLN A 487 3.33 -16.66 -23.77
C GLN A 487 3.97 -18.04 -23.91
N GLU A 488 3.99 -18.63 -25.10
CA GLU A 488 4.58 -19.95 -25.34
C GLU A 488 6.07 -20.04 -24.97
N PRO A 489 6.96 -19.13 -25.38
CA PRO A 489 8.35 -19.17 -24.94
C PRO A 489 8.52 -18.85 -23.44
N LEU A 490 7.67 -18.04 -22.84
CA LEU A 490 7.66 -17.85 -21.38
C LEU A 490 7.30 -19.14 -20.66
N ASP A 491 6.28 -19.85 -21.11
CA ASP A 491 5.87 -21.18 -20.58
C ASP A 491 7.01 -22.20 -20.72
N ALA A 492 7.71 -22.20 -21.86
CA ALA A 492 8.85 -23.08 -22.10
C ALA A 492 10.01 -22.85 -21.13
N LEU A 493 10.11 -21.67 -20.53
CA LEU A 493 11.05 -21.33 -19.46
C LEU A 493 10.43 -21.48 -18.05
N GLY A 494 9.21 -21.97 -17.93
CA GLY A 494 8.49 -22.16 -16.68
C GLY A 494 7.77 -20.91 -16.13
N PHE A 495 7.74 -19.81 -16.88
CA PHE A 495 6.97 -18.60 -16.53
C PHE A 495 5.51 -18.74 -16.95
N ASN A 496 4.86 -19.80 -16.47
CA ASN A 496 3.44 -20.01 -16.65
C ASN A 496 2.65 -19.01 -15.82
N LEU A 497 1.45 -18.67 -16.29
CA LEU A 497 0.49 -17.89 -15.51
C LEU A 497 0.12 -18.64 -14.23
N VAL A 498 0.23 -17.96 -13.09
CA VAL A 498 -0.06 -18.53 -11.77
C VAL A 498 -1.22 -17.83 -11.05
N GLY A 499 -1.59 -16.64 -11.49
CA GLY A 499 -2.66 -15.82 -10.93
C GLY A 499 -2.61 -14.41 -11.48
N PHE A 500 -3.64 -13.61 -11.13
CA PHE A 500 -3.71 -12.17 -11.39
C PHE A 500 -3.87 -11.45 -10.06
N GLY A 501 -2.80 -10.82 -9.56
CA GLY A 501 -2.82 -10.16 -8.27
C GLY A 501 -1.46 -10.14 -7.57
N CYS A 502 -1.43 -9.72 -6.31
CA CYS A 502 -0.19 -9.54 -5.55
C CYS A 502 0.34 -10.89 -5.04
N THR A 503 1.45 -11.36 -5.62
CA THR A 503 2.01 -12.67 -5.26
C THR A 503 3.30 -12.61 -4.43
N THR A 504 4.13 -11.59 -4.58
CA THR A 504 5.45 -11.58 -3.93
C THR A 504 5.59 -10.55 -2.80
N CYS A 505 4.91 -9.41 -2.88
CA CYS A 505 5.13 -8.31 -1.94
C CYS A 505 4.53 -8.52 -0.54
N ILE A 506 3.70 -9.54 -0.36
CA ILE A 506 3.02 -9.88 0.90
C ILE A 506 3.23 -11.33 1.37
N GLY A 507 4.16 -12.07 0.75
CA GLY A 507 4.43 -13.45 1.11
C GLY A 507 3.59 -14.50 0.37
N ASN A 508 2.87 -14.11 -0.67
CA ASN A 508 2.05 -15.02 -1.48
C ASN A 508 2.82 -15.73 -2.59
N SER A 509 4.15 -15.66 -2.58
CA SER A 509 4.99 -16.45 -3.51
C SER A 509 4.84 -17.97 -3.33
N GLY A 510 4.17 -18.40 -2.26
CA GLY A 510 3.96 -19.79 -1.93
C GLY A 510 5.23 -20.52 -1.45
N PRO A 511 5.12 -21.78 -1.05
CA PRO A 511 6.25 -22.57 -0.58
C PRO A 511 7.26 -22.86 -1.70
N LEU A 512 8.54 -23.01 -1.33
CA LEU A 512 9.53 -23.62 -2.21
C LEU A 512 9.32 -25.14 -2.24
N PRO A 513 9.82 -25.84 -3.28
CA PRO A 513 9.91 -27.29 -3.25
C PRO A 513 10.61 -27.78 -1.97
N GLU A 514 10.03 -28.80 -1.32
CA GLU A 514 10.43 -29.24 0.02
C GLU A 514 11.94 -29.55 0.13
N ALA A 515 12.49 -30.23 -0.87
CA ALA A 515 13.93 -30.57 -0.89
C ALA A 515 14.83 -29.32 -0.95
N ILE A 516 14.41 -28.26 -1.68
CA ILE A 516 15.14 -27.00 -1.76
C ILE A 516 15.01 -26.23 -0.44
N SER A 517 13.80 -26.11 0.10
CA SER A 517 13.56 -25.48 1.40
C SER A 517 14.38 -26.16 2.51
N LYS A 518 14.40 -27.50 2.53
CA LYS A 518 15.21 -28.28 3.46
C LYS A 518 16.69 -28.00 3.32
N ALA A 519 17.23 -28.02 2.09
CA ALA A 519 18.64 -27.75 1.85
C ALA A 519 19.05 -26.32 2.27
N ILE A 520 18.16 -25.32 2.07
CA ILE A 520 18.39 -23.95 2.51
C ILE A 520 18.45 -23.87 4.04
N ASN A 521 17.46 -24.44 4.73
CA ASN A 521 17.31 -24.30 6.17
C ASN A 521 18.35 -25.13 6.96
N ASP A 522 18.64 -26.37 6.52
CA ASP A 522 19.61 -27.25 7.19
C ASP A 522 21.05 -26.72 7.10
N ASN A 523 21.36 -25.97 6.03
CA ASN A 523 22.70 -25.45 5.77
C ASN A 523 22.80 -23.93 5.90
N ASP A 524 21.74 -23.26 6.33
CA ASP A 524 21.68 -21.81 6.48
C ASP A 524 22.16 -21.06 5.22
N VAL A 525 21.65 -21.49 4.05
CA VAL A 525 22.01 -20.91 2.76
C VAL A 525 21.40 -19.53 2.61
N VAL A 526 22.15 -18.56 2.13
CA VAL A 526 21.63 -17.26 1.69
C VAL A 526 21.10 -17.42 0.27
N ALA A 527 19.90 -17.96 0.14
CA ALA A 527 19.20 -18.08 -1.14
C ALA A 527 18.71 -16.71 -1.62
N ALA A 528 18.59 -16.56 -2.94
CA ALA A 528 18.18 -15.32 -3.58
C ALA A 528 16.83 -15.43 -4.29
N ALA A 529 16.13 -14.29 -4.38
CA ALA A 529 14.99 -14.07 -5.27
C ALA A 529 15.27 -12.88 -6.19
N VAL A 530 14.85 -12.98 -7.44
CA VAL A 530 14.83 -11.89 -8.41
C VAL A 530 13.38 -11.69 -8.87
N LEU A 531 12.83 -10.50 -8.64
CA LEU A 531 11.41 -10.24 -8.85
C LEU A 531 11.19 -8.86 -9.48
N SER A 532 10.16 -8.75 -10.31
CA SER A 532 9.77 -7.47 -10.94
C SER A 532 8.80 -6.64 -10.08
N GLY A 533 8.87 -6.80 -8.76
CA GLY A 533 8.04 -6.09 -7.81
C GLY A 533 8.56 -4.71 -7.43
N ASN A 534 7.99 -4.16 -6.35
CA ASN A 534 8.36 -2.86 -5.77
C ASN A 534 9.00 -3.01 -4.38
N ARG A 535 8.84 -4.14 -3.72
CA ARG A 535 9.38 -4.43 -2.38
C ARG A 535 10.11 -5.76 -2.35
N ASN A 536 11.23 -5.75 -1.63
CA ASN A 536 12.11 -6.90 -1.51
C ASN A 536 12.55 -7.14 -0.05
N PHE A 537 11.68 -6.81 0.91
CA PHE A 537 11.99 -6.96 2.32
C PHE A 537 12.16 -8.44 2.70
N GLU A 538 13.19 -8.72 3.49
CA GLU A 538 13.46 -10.06 4.06
C GLU A 538 12.23 -10.60 4.81
N GLY A 539 11.92 -11.87 4.58
CA GLY A 539 10.76 -12.54 5.18
C GLY A 539 9.39 -12.18 4.57
N ARG A 540 9.34 -11.21 3.63
CA ARG A 540 8.11 -10.84 2.93
C ARG A 540 7.92 -11.54 1.60
N VAL A 541 9.00 -11.75 0.85
CA VAL A 541 8.92 -12.47 -0.44
C VAL A 541 8.68 -13.95 -0.18
N ASN A 542 9.54 -14.56 0.62
CA ASN A 542 9.44 -15.95 1.04
C ASN A 542 10.23 -16.13 2.35
N PRO A 543 9.79 -16.97 3.31
CA PRO A 543 10.49 -17.16 4.59
C PRO A 543 11.88 -17.76 4.46
N ASP A 544 12.16 -18.57 3.40
CA ASP A 544 13.44 -19.25 3.18
C ASP A 544 14.44 -18.38 2.40
N VAL A 545 14.03 -17.21 1.89
CA VAL A 545 14.85 -16.36 1.01
C VAL A 545 15.24 -15.07 1.70
N ARG A 546 16.55 -14.83 1.79
CA ARG A 546 17.09 -13.65 2.49
C ARG A 546 17.62 -12.55 1.59
N ALA A 547 18.13 -12.89 0.40
CA ALA A 547 18.65 -11.93 -0.56
C ALA A 547 17.63 -11.69 -1.68
N ASN A 548 16.94 -10.57 -1.66
CA ASN A 548 15.85 -10.26 -2.58
C ASN A 548 16.23 -9.08 -3.47
N TYR A 549 16.11 -9.25 -4.80
CA TYR A 549 16.47 -8.21 -5.77
C TYR A 549 15.29 -7.84 -6.66
N LEU A 550 15.03 -6.54 -6.75
CA LEU A 550 14.09 -5.99 -7.72
C LEU A 550 14.80 -5.85 -9.07
N ALA A 551 14.12 -6.24 -10.14
CA ALA A 551 14.63 -6.21 -11.50
C ALA A 551 13.51 -5.96 -12.51
N SER A 552 13.87 -5.56 -13.74
CA SER A 552 12.90 -5.55 -14.84
C SER A 552 12.46 -6.97 -15.20
N PRO A 553 11.25 -7.17 -15.75
CA PRO A 553 10.79 -8.47 -16.23
C PRO A 553 11.76 -9.20 -17.15
N PRO A 554 12.42 -8.54 -18.14
CA PRO A 554 13.46 -9.20 -18.93
C PRO A 554 14.65 -9.71 -18.10
N LEU A 555 15.09 -8.94 -17.09
CA LEU A 555 16.17 -9.36 -16.20
C LEU A 555 15.74 -10.49 -15.26
N VAL A 556 14.48 -10.55 -14.84
CA VAL A 556 13.93 -11.70 -14.09
C VAL A 556 14.10 -12.99 -14.91
N VAL A 557 13.75 -12.96 -16.20
CA VAL A 557 13.96 -14.12 -17.11
C VAL A 557 15.43 -14.43 -17.24
N ALA A 558 16.29 -13.44 -17.43
CA ALA A 558 17.73 -13.63 -17.56
C ALA A 558 18.35 -14.29 -16.30
N TYR A 559 17.93 -13.90 -15.11
CA TYR A 559 18.41 -14.51 -13.86
C TYR A 559 17.85 -15.92 -13.61
N ALA A 560 16.66 -16.25 -14.12
CA ALA A 560 16.18 -17.63 -14.12
C ALA A 560 17.06 -18.56 -15.00
N LEU A 561 17.56 -18.03 -16.12
CA LEU A 561 18.49 -18.73 -17.01
C LEU A 561 19.89 -18.85 -16.36
N ALA A 562 20.39 -17.78 -15.75
CA ALA A 562 21.68 -17.77 -15.06
C ALA A 562 21.65 -18.62 -13.78
N GLY A 563 20.58 -18.54 -13.01
CA GLY A 563 20.33 -19.30 -11.78
C GLY A 563 21.09 -18.83 -10.55
N SER A 564 21.92 -17.79 -10.64
CA SER A 564 22.72 -17.30 -9.51
C SER A 564 23.10 -15.83 -9.65
N LEU A 565 23.18 -15.12 -8.54
CA LEU A 565 23.76 -13.77 -8.45
C LEU A 565 25.31 -13.78 -8.46
N GLN A 566 25.92 -14.94 -8.37
CA GLN A 566 27.37 -15.09 -8.49
C GLN A 566 27.87 -15.12 -9.95
N ILE A 567 26.95 -14.86 -10.90
CA ILE A 567 27.24 -14.73 -12.33
C ILE A 567 27.13 -13.27 -12.72
N ASP A 568 28.14 -12.71 -13.35
CA ASP A 568 28.05 -11.43 -14.05
C ASP A 568 27.36 -11.62 -15.39
N ILE A 569 26.04 -11.46 -15.44
CA ILE A 569 25.24 -11.70 -16.65
C ILE A 569 25.57 -10.74 -17.80
N THR A 570 26.36 -9.69 -17.56
CA THR A 570 26.79 -8.75 -18.61
C THR A 570 27.99 -9.26 -19.40
N THR A 571 28.81 -10.11 -18.79
CA THR A 571 30.08 -10.58 -19.36
C THR A 571 30.21 -12.11 -19.38
N GLU A 572 29.52 -12.82 -18.51
CA GLU A 572 29.55 -14.28 -18.42
C GLU A 572 28.35 -14.90 -19.16
N PRO A 573 28.49 -16.13 -19.71
CA PRO A 573 27.38 -16.77 -20.41
C PRO A 573 26.27 -17.19 -19.45
N LEU A 574 25.01 -17.06 -19.89
CA LEU A 574 23.85 -17.55 -19.17
C LEU A 574 23.69 -19.07 -19.20
N GLY A 575 24.28 -19.70 -20.21
CA GLY A 575 24.27 -21.13 -20.42
C GLY A 575 24.89 -21.54 -21.76
N GLN A 576 24.77 -22.80 -22.10
CA GLN A 576 25.18 -23.32 -23.41
C GLN A 576 23.94 -23.46 -24.30
N GLY A 577 24.08 -23.02 -25.54
CA GLY A 577 23.09 -23.19 -26.57
C GLY A 577 22.99 -24.64 -27.05
N SER A 578 21.96 -24.91 -27.86
CA SER A 578 21.77 -26.24 -28.51
C SER A 578 22.91 -26.63 -29.43
N ASP A 579 23.70 -25.66 -29.92
CA ASP A 579 24.91 -25.87 -30.73
C ASP A 579 26.18 -26.06 -29.88
N GLY A 580 26.06 -26.12 -28.56
CA GLY A 580 27.16 -26.28 -27.62
C GLY A 580 27.97 -25.00 -27.36
N LYS A 581 27.59 -23.85 -27.93
CA LYS A 581 28.29 -22.60 -27.72
C LYS A 581 27.72 -21.83 -26.52
N PRO A 582 28.53 -21.00 -25.85
CA PRO A 582 28.06 -20.14 -24.80
C PRO A 582 27.10 -19.08 -25.35
N VAL A 583 25.99 -18.84 -24.63
CA VAL A 583 24.99 -17.80 -24.96
C VAL A 583 25.06 -16.72 -23.90
N TYR A 584 25.22 -15.49 -24.34
CA TYR A 584 25.30 -14.29 -23.49
C TYR A 584 24.02 -13.49 -23.52
N LEU A 585 23.82 -12.63 -22.52
CA LEU A 585 22.64 -11.77 -22.43
C LEU A 585 22.44 -10.94 -23.71
N LYS A 586 23.51 -10.37 -24.26
CA LYS A 586 23.48 -9.58 -25.50
C LYS A 586 22.96 -10.35 -26.72
N ASP A 587 23.08 -11.68 -26.70
CA ASP A 587 22.69 -12.53 -27.83
C ASP A 587 21.18 -12.77 -27.86
N ILE A 588 20.49 -12.49 -26.77
CA ILE A 588 19.05 -12.73 -26.59
C ILE A 588 18.25 -11.47 -26.24
N TRP A 589 18.92 -10.35 -25.91
CA TRP A 589 18.26 -9.10 -25.57
C TRP A 589 17.56 -8.50 -26.80
N PRO A 590 16.25 -8.20 -26.73
CA PRO A 590 15.52 -7.60 -27.86
C PRO A 590 15.91 -6.14 -28.05
N SER A 591 15.82 -5.65 -29.27
CA SER A 591 15.98 -4.20 -29.55
C SER A 591 14.75 -3.41 -29.16
N SER A 592 14.93 -2.13 -28.80
CA SER A 592 13.81 -1.23 -28.50
C SER A 592 12.85 -1.10 -29.69
N ALA A 593 13.36 -1.12 -30.92
CA ALA A 593 12.54 -1.06 -32.14
C ALA A 593 11.64 -2.29 -32.29
N GLU A 594 12.15 -3.49 -31.98
CA GLU A 594 11.38 -4.73 -32.02
C GLU A 594 10.28 -4.73 -30.93
N VAL A 595 10.61 -4.28 -29.72
CA VAL A 595 9.63 -4.14 -28.63
C VAL A 595 8.52 -3.19 -29.05
N GLN A 596 8.87 -2.03 -29.62
CA GLN A 596 7.88 -1.03 -30.04
C GLN A 596 6.95 -1.56 -31.13
N GLN A 597 7.51 -2.28 -32.12
CA GLN A 597 6.71 -2.92 -33.16
C GLN A 597 5.68 -3.88 -32.58
N PHE A 598 6.08 -4.75 -31.65
CA PHE A 598 5.14 -5.67 -30.99
C PHE A 598 4.06 -4.97 -30.18
N ILE A 599 4.38 -3.86 -29.54
CA ILE A 599 3.38 -3.02 -28.83
C ILE A 599 2.34 -2.49 -29.83
N GLU A 600 2.78 -1.87 -30.92
CA GLU A 600 1.89 -1.27 -31.93
C GLU A 600 0.97 -2.33 -32.60
N GLU A 601 1.48 -3.53 -32.82
CA GLU A 601 0.72 -4.60 -33.45
C GLU A 601 -0.29 -5.28 -32.50
N ASN A 602 -0.01 -5.35 -31.19
CA ASN A 602 -0.77 -6.19 -30.26
C ASN A 602 -1.53 -5.44 -29.19
N ILE A 603 -1.17 -4.19 -28.84
CA ILE A 603 -1.82 -3.41 -27.77
C ILE A 603 -2.85 -2.46 -28.39
N THR A 604 -4.12 -2.84 -28.34
CA THR A 604 -5.21 -2.10 -29.01
C THR A 604 -6.33 -1.75 -28.04
N SER A 605 -7.09 -0.71 -28.36
CA SER A 605 -8.28 -0.33 -27.58
C SER A 605 -9.33 -1.45 -27.52
N ALA A 606 -9.44 -2.26 -28.56
CA ALA A 606 -10.37 -3.38 -28.59
C ALA A 606 -10.04 -4.42 -27.51
N LEU A 607 -8.74 -4.64 -27.24
CA LEU A 607 -8.26 -5.56 -26.21
C LEU A 607 -8.74 -5.11 -24.81
N PHE A 608 -8.52 -3.84 -24.47
CA PHE A 608 -8.96 -3.29 -23.19
C PHE A 608 -10.47 -3.31 -23.04
N LYS A 609 -11.21 -2.87 -24.07
CA LYS A 609 -12.67 -2.89 -24.08
C LYS A 609 -13.23 -4.29 -23.89
N SER A 610 -12.62 -5.29 -24.51
CA SER A 610 -13.05 -6.69 -24.39
C SER A 610 -12.86 -7.21 -22.95
N ARG A 611 -11.69 -6.96 -22.34
CA ARG A 611 -11.36 -7.48 -21.00
C ARG A 611 -12.10 -6.77 -19.87
N TYR A 612 -12.37 -5.50 -20.02
CA TYR A 612 -13.11 -4.72 -19.03
C TYR A 612 -14.61 -4.58 -19.31
N ALA A 613 -15.14 -5.29 -20.31
CA ALA A 613 -16.57 -5.21 -20.66
C ALA A 613 -17.50 -5.56 -19.49
N ASP A 614 -17.10 -6.50 -18.64
CA ASP A 614 -17.84 -6.93 -17.44
C ASP A 614 -16.91 -7.10 -16.25
N VAL A 615 -16.23 -6.01 -15.85
CA VAL A 615 -15.21 -6.03 -14.78
C VAL A 615 -15.77 -6.46 -13.42
N PHE A 616 -17.06 -6.27 -13.18
CA PHE A 616 -17.72 -6.60 -11.92
C PHE A 616 -18.44 -7.95 -11.93
N GLY A 617 -18.59 -8.57 -13.09
CA GLY A 617 -19.35 -9.84 -13.26
C GLY A 617 -18.59 -11.08 -12.80
N GLY A 618 -17.27 -11.06 -12.94
CA GLY A 618 -16.40 -12.16 -12.53
C GLY A 618 -16.53 -13.45 -13.33
N ASP A 619 -15.78 -14.46 -12.93
CA ASP A 619 -15.83 -15.80 -13.48
C ASP A 619 -17.02 -16.60 -12.93
N GLN A 620 -17.12 -17.87 -13.34
CA GLN A 620 -18.20 -18.74 -12.89
C GLN A 620 -18.13 -19.00 -11.37
N ASN A 621 -16.94 -19.14 -10.81
CA ASN A 621 -16.78 -19.37 -9.35
C ASN A 621 -17.36 -18.18 -8.56
N TRP A 622 -17.09 -16.94 -9.00
CA TRP A 622 -17.68 -15.75 -8.36
C TRP A 622 -19.20 -15.70 -8.52
N LYS A 623 -19.73 -16.06 -9.69
CA LYS A 623 -21.18 -16.09 -9.93
C LYS A 623 -21.89 -17.10 -9.04
N ASP A 624 -21.23 -18.22 -8.77
CA ASP A 624 -21.76 -19.33 -7.95
C ASP A 624 -21.70 -19.04 -6.43
N VAL A 625 -21.02 -17.98 -6.00
CA VAL A 625 -21.07 -17.57 -4.58
C VAL A 625 -22.48 -17.13 -4.23
N GLU A 626 -23.15 -17.90 -3.36
CA GLU A 626 -24.50 -17.59 -2.89
C GLU A 626 -24.49 -16.51 -1.81
N VAL A 627 -25.42 -15.56 -1.91
CA VAL A 627 -25.61 -14.51 -0.90
C VAL A 627 -27.09 -14.29 -0.63
N THR A 628 -27.41 -13.94 0.60
CA THR A 628 -28.76 -13.51 0.99
C THR A 628 -28.79 -11.99 0.98
N GLU A 629 -29.65 -11.42 0.16
CA GLU A 629 -29.85 -9.97 0.13
C GLU A 629 -30.53 -9.52 1.44
N ALA A 630 -29.85 -8.69 2.20
CA ALA A 630 -30.36 -8.13 3.46
C ALA A 630 -29.67 -6.79 3.76
N GLU A 631 -30.36 -5.92 4.45
CA GLU A 631 -29.82 -4.60 4.86
C GLU A 631 -28.70 -4.72 5.90
N THR A 632 -28.77 -5.72 6.77
CA THR A 632 -27.73 -6.04 7.76
C THR A 632 -27.15 -7.42 7.47
N PHE A 633 -25.88 -7.62 7.83
CA PHE A 633 -25.21 -8.89 7.61
C PHE A 633 -25.62 -9.93 8.66
N ALA A 634 -25.88 -11.15 8.20
CA ALA A 634 -26.17 -12.29 9.09
C ALA A 634 -24.86 -12.89 9.61
N TRP A 635 -24.38 -12.36 10.73
CA TRP A 635 -23.12 -12.82 11.34
C TRP A 635 -23.19 -14.29 11.75
N ASN A 636 -22.19 -15.05 11.37
CA ASN A 636 -22.00 -16.44 11.82
C ASN A 636 -21.00 -16.47 12.98
N PRO A 637 -21.42 -16.77 14.23
CA PRO A 637 -20.51 -16.85 15.36
C PRO A 637 -19.42 -17.92 15.22
N GLY A 638 -19.64 -18.93 14.38
CA GLY A 638 -18.65 -19.97 14.07
C GLY A 638 -17.63 -19.58 13.01
N SER A 639 -17.82 -18.47 12.32
CA SER A 639 -16.88 -18.01 11.30
C SER A 639 -15.53 -17.67 11.92
N THR A 640 -14.45 -18.11 11.26
CA THR A 640 -13.08 -17.74 11.63
C THR A 640 -12.47 -16.69 10.69
N TYR A 641 -13.25 -16.18 9.74
CA TYR A 641 -12.85 -15.12 8.79
C TYR A 641 -13.56 -13.80 9.00
N VAL A 642 -14.86 -13.81 9.36
CA VAL A 642 -15.68 -12.61 9.49
C VAL A 642 -16.44 -12.64 10.80
N GLN A 643 -16.20 -11.66 11.68
CA GLN A 643 -16.84 -11.55 12.99
C GLN A 643 -17.31 -10.12 13.24
N ASN A 644 -18.45 -9.97 13.95
CA ASN A 644 -18.94 -8.64 14.34
C ASN A 644 -18.01 -8.01 15.37
N PRO A 645 -17.32 -6.90 15.06
CA PRO A 645 -16.38 -6.28 15.99
C PRO A 645 -17.11 -5.55 17.14
N PRO A 646 -16.51 -5.48 18.33
CA PRO A 646 -17.17 -4.95 19.52
C PRO A 646 -17.12 -3.41 19.61
N TYR A 647 -16.78 -2.68 18.56
CA TYR A 647 -16.54 -1.23 18.61
C TYR A 647 -17.76 -0.41 19.02
N PHE A 648 -18.96 -0.92 18.76
CA PHE A 648 -20.23 -0.21 19.00
C PHE A 648 -21.06 -0.82 20.13
N VAL A 649 -20.54 -1.84 20.82
CA VAL A 649 -21.26 -2.52 21.92
C VAL A 649 -21.49 -1.52 23.07
N GLY A 650 -22.74 -1.37 23.48
CA GLY A 650 -23.13 -0.43 24.55
C GLY A 650 -22.97 1.04 24.19
N MET A 651 -22.91 1.35 22.91
CA MET A 651 -22.84 2.73 22.42
C MET A 651 -24.17 3.44 22.68
N GLU A 652 -24.09 4.66 23.22
CA GLU A 652 -25.25 5.55 23.44
C GLU A 652 -25.24 6.70 22.42
N LYS A 653 -26.40 7.33 22.20
CA LYS A 653 -26.54 8.51 21.31
C LYS A 653 -25.64 9.68 21.73
N THR A 654 -25.41 9.84 23.02
CA THR A 654 -24.53 10.86 23.59
C THR A 654 -23.21 10.23 24.00
N PRO A 655 -22.04 10.79 23.60
CA PRO A 655 -20.76 10.24 24.01
C PRO A 655 -20.56 10.42 25.53
N LYS A 656 -19.89 9.44 26.15
CA LYS A 656 -19.43 9.57 27.54
C LYS A 656 -18.36 10.67 27.63
N PRO A 657 -18.28 11.41 28.75
CA PRO A 657 -17.18 12.35 28.97
C PRO A 657 -15.82 11.67 28.85
N VAL A 658 -14.84 12.39 28.33
CA VAL A 658 -13.44 11.92 28.34
C VAL A 658 -12.91 11.99 29.77
N GLU A 659 -12.30 10.94 30.23
CA GLU A 659 -11.69 10.82 31.57
C GLU A 659 -10.18 10.73 31.47
N ASP A 660 -9.50 11.14 32.53
CA ASP A 660 -8.07 10.90 32.70
C ASP A 660 -7.78 9.38 32.74
N ILE A 661 -6.58 8.99 32.40
CA ILE A 661 -6.19 7.57 32.46
C ILE A 661 -5.51 7.35 33.82
N GLU A 662 -6.15 6.58 34.67
CA GLU A 662 -5.66 6.36 36.02
C GLU A 662 -5.09 4.95 36.22
N GLY A 663 -3.91 4.87 36.82
CA GLY A 663 -3.30 3.60 37.27
C GLY A 663 -3.03 2.59 36.16
N ALA A 664 -2.79 3.07 34.93
CA ALA A 664 -2.50 2.20 33.79
C ALA A 664 -1.25 1.36 34.00
N ARG A 665 -1.24 0.13 33.47
CA ARG A 665 -0.07 -0.73 33.43
C ARG A 665 0.65 -0.62 32.08
N ILE A 666 1.94 -0.80 32.10
CA ILE A 666 2.76 -0.80 30.89
C ILE A 666 2.68 -2.17 30.22
N LEU A 667 2.14 -2.22 29.00
CA LEU A 667 2.03 -3.45 28.22
C LEU A 667 3.32 -3.74 27.45
N GLY A 668 4.04 -2.70 27.04
CA GLY A 668 5.27 -2.85 26.27
C GLY A 668 6.17 -1.61 26.33
N LEU A 669 7.48 -1.87 26.32
CA LEU A 669 8.56 -0.89 26.16
C LEU A 669 9.31 -1.22 24.88
N PHE A 670 9.17 -0.35 23.89
CA PHE A 670 9.70 -0.57 22.54
C PHE A 670 10.76 0.47 22.17
N LEU A 671 11.68 0.10 21.28
CA LEU A 671 12.69 1.00 20.72
C LEU A 671 12.17 1.71 19.48
N ASP A 672 13.08 2.33 18.73
CA ASP A 672 12.79 3.08 17.51
C ASP A 672 12.26 2.20 16.38
N SER A 673 11.56 2.82 15.44
CA SER A 673 11.13 2.22 14.16
C SER A 673 10.28 0.95 14.32
N ILE A 674 9.43 0.89 15.33
CA ILE A 674 8.40 -0.13 15.42
C ILE A 674 7.42 0.05 14.27
N THR A 675 7.42 -0.92 13.35
CA THR A 675 6.59 -0.87 12.15
C THR A 675 5.17 -1.33 12.42
N THR A 676 4.25 -0.97 11.53
CA THR A 676 2.89 -1.51 11.54
C THR A 676 2.87 -3.04 11.37
N ASP A 677 3.89 -3.63 10.74
CA ASP A 677 4.08 -5.09 10.66
C ASP A 677 4.46 -5.72 12.03
N HIS A 678 5.20 -4.99 12.86
CA HIS A 678 5.48 -5.42 14.22
C HIS A 678 4.22 -5.40 15.09
N ILE A 679 3.37 -4.40 14.90
CA ILE A 679 2.15 -4.23 15.69
C ILE A 679 1.05 -5.18 15.20
N SER A 680 0.82 -5.26 13.90
CA SER A 680 -0.20 -6.11 13.27
C SER A 680 0.38 -6.90 12.10
N PRO A 681 0.80 -8.13 12.30
CA PRO A 681 1.39 -8.96 11.25
C PRO A 681 0.38 -9.31 10.15
N ALA A 682 0.89 -9.58 8.94
CA ALA A 682 0.10 -10.01 7.79
C ALA A 682 0.34 -11.47 7.38
N GLY A 683 1.49 -12.01 7.74
CA GLY A 683 1.97 -13.33 7.32
C GLY A 683 1.35 -14.50 8.07
N ASN A 684 2.05 -15.63 8.06
CA ASN A 684 1.59 -16.89 8.61
C ASN A 684 1.28 -16.83 10.11
N ILE A 685 0.25 -17.59 10.51
CA ILE A 685 -0.18 -17.75 11.90
C ILE A 685 0.51 -19.00 12.47
N ARG A 686 1.23 -18.85 13.58
CA ARG A 686 1.90 -19.97 14.25
C ARG A 686 0.90 -20.77 15.07
N ALA A 687 0.98 -22.12 15.04
CA ALA A 687 0.11 -23.01 15.78
C ALA A 687 0.17 -22.77 17.31
N ALA A 688 1.39 -22.53 17.83
CA ALA A 688 1.62 -22.24 19.25
C ALA A 688 1.60 -20.73 19.52
N SER A 689 0.59 -20.03 19.06
CA SER A 689 0.34 -18.62 19.34
C SER A 689 -1.11 -18.43 19.77
N PRO A 690 -1.47 -17.35 20.48
CA PRO A 690 -2.86 -17.11 20.87
C PRO A 690 -3.85 -17.17 19.70
N ALA A 691 -3.47 -16.68 18.52
CA ALA A 691 -4.28 -16.77 17.31
C ALA A 691 -4.36 -18.21 16.77
N GLY A 692 -3.26 -18.96 16.80
CA GLY A 692 -3.23 -20.37 16.40
C GLY A 692 -4.07 -21.25 17.32
N GLU A 693 -4.00 -21.05 18.62
CA GLU A 693 -4.82 -21.75 19.62
C GLU A 693 -6.31 -21.44 19.45
N TYR A 694 -6.65 -20.18 19.17
CA TYR A 694 -8.01 -19.78 18.83
C TYR A 694 -8.53 -20.53 17.60
N LEU A 695 -7.78 -20.57 16.51
CA LEU A 695 -8.16 -21.29 15.29
C LEU A 695 -8.32 -22.78 15.53
N GLN A 696 -7.40 -23.41 16.28
CA GLN A 696 -7.49 -24.83 16.64
C GLN A 696 -8.71 -25.10 17.52
N SER A 697 -9.06 -24.23 18.46
CA SER A 697 -10.27 -24.36 19.27
C SER A 697 -11.56 -24.30 18.44
N HIS A 698 -11.50 -23.64 17.27
CA HIS A 698 -12.56 -23.61 16.26
C HIS A 698 -12.41 -24.72 15.20
N GLN A 699 -11.61 -25.76 15.48
CA GLN A 699 -11.40 -26.93 14.63
C GLN A 699 -10.76 -26.62 13.26
N VAL A 700 -10.09 -25.48 13.10
CA VAL A 700 -9.29 -25.16 11.91
C VAL A 700 -7.97 -25.91 12.00
N ARG A 701 -7.66 -26.73 10.99
CA ARG A 701 -6.39 -27.45 10.93
C ARG A 701 -5.24 -26.47 10.67
N VAL A 702 -4.05 -26.78 11.17
CA VAL A 702 -2.87 -25.89 11.03
C VAL A 702 -2.58 -25.55 9.56
N GLN A 703 -2.74 -26.51 8.66
CA GLN A 703 -2.56 -26.29 7.21
C GLN A 703 -3.60 -25.34 6.60
N ASP A 704 -4.75 -25.15 7.25
CA ASP A 704 -5.86 -24.31 6.80
C ASP A 704 -5.89 -22.94 7.51
N PHE A 705 -4.86 -22.63 8.30
CA PHE A 705 -4.80 -21.35 9.03
C PHE A 705 -4.83 -20.13 8.12
N ASN A 706 -4.30 -20.29 6.89
CA ASN A 706 -4.07 -19.17 5.98
C ASN A 706 -3.16 -18.13 6.67
N GLN A 707 -3.38 -16.85 6.44
CA GLN A 707 -2.54 -15.77 6.94
C GLN A 707 -3.35 -14.78 7.77
N TYR A 708 -2.69 -13.98 8.63
CA TYR A 708 -3.34 -12.87 9.32
C TYR A 708 -4.02 -11.91 8.34
N GLY A 709 -3.41 -11.66 7.16
CA GLY A 709 -3.97 -10.81 6.12
C GLY A 709 -5.36 -11.22 5.67
N THR A 710 -5.59 -12.50 5.48
CA THR A 710 -6.89 -13.06 5.07
C THR A 710 -7.93 -13.07 6.17
N ARG A 711 -7.53 -12.95 7.44
CA ARG A 711 -8.42 -12.99 8.61
C ARG A 711 -8.69 -11.64 9.25
N ARG A 712 -8.35 -10.55 8.57
CA ARG A 712 -8.56 -9.18 9.06
C ARG A 712 -10.03 -8.81 9.29
N GLY A 713 -10.98 -9.56 8.72
CA GLY A 713 -12.41 -9.45 9.02
C GLY A 713 -12.81 -10.09 10.37
N ASN A 714 -11.89 -10.75 11.07
CA ASN A 714 -12.13 -11.38 12.37
C ASN A 714 -11.26 -10.72 13.45
N HIS A 715 -11.90 -9.88 14.26
CA HIS A 715 -11.23 -9.17 15.34
C HIS A 715 -10.62 -10.11 16.39
N GLU A 716 -11.18 -11.29 16.60
CA GLU A 716 -10.68 -12.27 17.57
C GLU A 716 -9.30 -12.83 17.17
N VAL A 717 -9.10 -13.10 15.87
CA VAL A 717 -7.80 -13.48 15.35
C VAL A 717 -6.84 -12.31 15.40
N MET A 718 -7.28 -11.12 14.96
CA MET A 718 -6.41 -9.96 14.81
C MET A 718 -5.94 -9.38 16.15
N MET A 719 -6.78 -9.33 17.18
CA MET A 719 -6.35 -8.86 18.49
C MET A 719 -5.34 -9.83 19.12
N ARG A 720 -5.47 -11.15 18.87
CA ARG A 720 -4.50 -12.17 19.31
C ARG A 720 -3.18 -12.07 18.53
N GLY A 721 -3.23 -11.57 17.30
CA GLY A 721 -2.05 -11.27 16.47
C GLY A 721 -1.38 -9.94 16.78
N THR A 722 -2.06 -9.05 17.52
CA THR A 722 -1.51 -7.73 17.84
C THR A 722 -0.27 -7.86 18.73
N PHE A 723 0.86 -7.28 18.27
CA PHE A 723 2.19 -7.44 18.84
C PHE A 723 2.74 -8.89 18.86
N ALA A 724 2.15 -9.81 18.08
CA ALA A 724 2.62 -11.19 17.97
C ALA A 724 3.68 -11.41 16.89
N ASN A 725 4.21 -10.36 16.29
CA ASN A 725 5.30 -10.47 15.32
C ASN A 725 6.52 -11.15 15.93
N ILE A 726 7.12 -12.08 15.18
CA ILE A 726 8.25 -12.91 15.66
C ILE A 726 9.54 -12.13 15.87
N ARG A 727 9.65 -10.92 15.29
CA ARG A 727 10.83 -10.05 15.36
C ARG A 727 10.66 -8.89 16.34
N ILE A 728 9.46 -8.69 16.89
CA ILE A 728 9.26 -7.62 17.86
C ILE A 728 10.04 -7.89 19.14
N LYS A 729 10.60 -6.85 19.75
CA LYS A 729 11.41 -6.91 20.97
C LYS A 729 10.82 -6.01 22.04
N ASN A 730 10.13 -6.61 23.01
CA ASN A 730 9.69 -5.88 24.18
C ASN A 730 10.84 -5.85 25.21
N GLN A 731 11.35 -4.65 25.50
CA GLN A 731 12.49 -4.45 26.39
C GLN A 731 12.23 -4.88 27.85
N MET A 732 10.97 -5.11 28.19
CA MET A 732 10.59 -5.68 29.50
C MET A 732 11.02 -7.14 29.65
N VAL A 733 11.19 -7.90 28.55
CA VAL A 733 11.42 -9.36 28.59
C VAL A 733 12.85 -9.68 28.18
N LYS A 734 13.61 -10.25 29.13
CA LYS A 734 14.99 -10.66 28.91
C LYS A 734 15.17 -12.15 29.14
N ASP A 735 16.09 -12.74 28.44
CA ASP A 735 16.52 -14.12 28.64
C ASP A 735 17.53 -14.24 29.81
N ALA A 736 17.96 -15.44 30.12
CA ALA A 736 18.89 -15.71 31.20
C ALA A 736 20.30 -15.07 31.01
N SER A 737 20.64 -14.70 29.77
CA SER A 737 21.88 -14.01 29.44
C SER A 737 21.77 -12.48 29.49
N GLY A 738 20.54 -11.97 29.71
CA GLY A 738 20.23 -10.54 29.71
C GLY A 738 19.88 -9.98 28.32
N GLY A 739 19.83 -10.83 27.28
CA GLY A 739 19.39 -10.47 25.95
C GLY A 739 17.87 -10.27 25.89
N VAL A 740 17.42 -9.31 25.05
CA VAL A 740 15.98 -9.09 24.87
C VAL A 740 15.37 -10.20 24.01
N VAL A 741 14.29 -10.78 24.50
CA VAL A 741 13.60 -11.88 23.82
C VAL A 741 12.81 -11.38 22.61
N GLU A 742 12.97 -12.02 21.46
CA GLU A 742 12.14 -11.78 20.27
C GLU A 742 10.75 -12.44 20.40
N GLY A 743 9.76 -11.80 19.80
CA GLY A 743 8.37 -12.26 19.78
C GLY A 743 7.45 -11.47 20.70
N GLY A 744 6.18 -11.78 20.65
CA GLY A 744 5.10 -11.06 21.34
C GLY A 744 4.96 -11.34 22.84
N TRP A 745 6.04 -11.18 23.59
CA TRP A 745 6.10 -11.47 25.02
C TRP A 745 6.07 -10.20 25.86
N THR A 746 5.49 -10.33 27.05
CA THR A 746 5.52 -9.30 28.10
C THR A 746 5.56 -9.94 29.50
N HIS A 747 5.65 -9.08 30.52
CA HIS A 747 5.47 -9.48 31.92
C HIS A 747 4.15 -8.92 32.46
N PHE A 748 3.31 -9.79 32.99
CA PHE A 748 2.10 -9.40 33.70
C PHE A 748 2.46 -8.91 35.11
N GLN A 749 2.03 -7.70 35.47
CA GLN A 749 2.36 -7.09 36.78
C GLN A 749 1.15 -7.13 37.73
N PRO A 750 1.38 -7.27 39.05
CA PRO A 750 2.68 -7.25 39.73
C PRO A 750 3.38 -8.61 39.85
N SER A 751 2.81 -9.70 39.34
CA SER A 751 3.39 -11.04 39.51
C SER A 751 4.75 -11.23 38.80
N GLY A 752 5.04 -10.45 37.74
CA GLY A 752 6.22 -10.61 36.90
C GLY A 752 6.16 -11.85 35.98
N GLU A 753 5.01 -12.51 35.87
CA GLU A 753 4.83 -13.70 35.01
C GLU A 753 5.02 -13.35 33.53
N LYS A 754 5.90 -14.10 32.85
CA LYS A 754 6.10 -13.98 31.41
C LYS A 754 4.98 -14.67 30.67
N MET A 755 4.32 -13.96 29.75
CA MET A 755 3.26 -14.50 28.90
C MET A 755 3.17 -13.75 27.57
N PHE A 756 2.33 -14.20 26.65
CA PHE A 756 2.03 -13.43 25.45
C PHE A 756 1.38 -12.09 25.80
N ILE A 757 1.65 -11.08 24.98
CA ILE A 757 1.07 -9.73 25.14
C ILE A 757 -0.46 -9.80 25.18
N TYR A 758 -1.07 -10.62 24.30
CA TYR A 758 -2.52 -10.83 24.28
C TYR A 758 -3.03 -11.38 25.64
N ASP A 759 -2.41 -12.43 26.15
CA ASP A 759 -2.86 -13.07 27.41
C ASP A 759 -2.76 -12.11 28.60
N SER A 760 -1.67 -11.35 28.65
CA SER A 760 -1.48 -10.31 29.67
C SER A 760 -2.54 -9.21 29.57
N ALA A 761 -2.84 -8.76 28.34
CA ALA A 761 -3.86 -7.74 28.11
C ALA A 761 -5.25 -8.23 28.56
N MET A 762 -5.60 -9.50 28.30
CA MET A 762 -6.87 -10.07 28.73
C MET A 762 -6.96 -10.16 30.27
N LYS A 763 -5.89 -10.57 30.95
CA LYS A 763 -5.84 -10.54 32.42
C LYS A 763 -6.04 -9.14 32.99
N TYR A 764 -5.47 -8.10 32.36
CA TYR A 764 -5.71 -6.72 32.77
C TYR A 764 -7.13 -6.25 32.49
N ALA A 765 -7.70 -6.68 31.36
CA ALA A 765 -9.08 -6.36 31.00
C ALA A 765 -10.08 -6.95 32.05
N GLU A 766 -9.86 -8.18 32.50
CA GLU A 766 -10.64 -8.80 33.57
C GLU A 766 -10.57 -8.02 34.90
N GLN A 767 -9.47 -7.33 35.15
CA GLN A 767 -9.28 -6.47 36.33
C GLN A 767 -9.76 -5.02 36.11
N GLY A 768 -10.22 -4.68 34.92
CA GLY A 768 -10.57 -3.30 34.57
C GLY A 768 -9.39 -2.33 34.54
N THR A 769 -8.16 -2.84 34.38
CA THR A 769 -6.93 -2.04 34.41
C THR A 769 -6.60 -1.51 33.02
N PRO A 770 -6.53 -0.19 32.81
CA PRO A 770 -6.13 0.39 31.53
C PRO A 770 -4.64 0.14 31.26
N LEU A 771 -4.29 0.17 29.96
CA LEU A 771 -2.94 -0.11 29.50
C LEU A 771 -2.33 1.08 28.76
N VAL A 772 -0.98 1.18 28.81
CA VAL A 772 -0.17 2.15 28.10
C VAL A 772 1.04 1.45 27.46
N ILE A 773 1.46 1.98 26.32
CA ILE A 773 2.68 1.54 25.60
C ILE A 773 3.65 2.71 25.56
N PHE A 774 4.93 2.42 25.77
CA PHE A 774 6.02 3.35 25.55
C PHE A 774 6.89 2.88 24.37
N ALA A 775 7.30 3.83 23.52
CA ALA A 775 8.10 3.56 22.34
C ALA A 775 9.12 4.67 22.06
N GLY A 776 10.06 4.38 21.19
CA GLY A 776 11.05 5.34 20.70
C GLY A 776 10.54 6.15 19.51
N LYS A 777 11.41 6.43 18.55
CA LYS A 777 11.15 7.25 17.37
C LYS A 777 10.42 6.46 16.28
N GLU A 778 9.68 7.18 15.43
CA GLU A 778 9.03 6.65 14.23
C GLU A 778 8.07 5.47 14.52
N TYR A 779 7.32 5.54 15.63
CA TYR A 779 6.37 4.49 15.98
C TYR A 779 5.24 4.38 14.95
N GLY A 780 5.01 3.18 14.45
CA GLY A 780 3.99 2.90 13.44
C GLY A 780 4.43 3.12 11.99
N THR A 781 5.74 3.22 11.73
CA THR A 781 6.27 3.33 10.36
C THR A 781 5.95 2.10 9.51
N GLY A 782 5.92 2.24 8.19
CA GLY A 782 5.68 1.14 7.26
C GLY A 782 4.34 1.24 6.53
N SER A 783 3.71 0.09 6.24
CA SER A 783 2.44 0.04 5.51
C SER A 783 1.30 0.64 6.32
N SER A 784 0.34 1.28 5.64
CA SER A 784 -0.89 1.78 6.28
C SER A 784 -1.75 0.61 6.77
N ARG A 785 -1.79 0.38 8.08
CA ARG A 785 -2.57 -0.70 8.69
C ARG A 785 -3.42 -0.17 9.84
N ASP A 786 -4.72 -0.12 9.60
CA ASP A 786 -5.73 0.20 10.60
C ASP A 786 -5.71 -0.77 11.79
N TRP A 787 -5.47 -2.06 11.53
CA TRP A 787 -5.36 -3.08 12.58
C TRP A 787 -4.24 -2.82 13.59
N ALA A 788 -3.21 -2.07 13.22
CA ALA A 788 -2.22 -1.61 14.20
C ALA A 788 -2.83 -0.70 15.28
N ALA A 789 -3.88 0.06 14.95
CA ALA A 789 -4.63 0.86 15.90
C ALA A 789 -5.84 0.12 16.48
N LYS A 790 -6.61 -0.61 15.65
CA LYS A 790 -7.77 -1.41 16.08
C LYS A 790 -7.35 -2.46 17.11
N GLY A 791 -6.30 -3.23 16.83
CA GLY A 791 -5.77 -4.24 17.76
C GLY A 791 -5.26 -3.62 19.05
N THR A 792 -4.53 -2.52 18.98
CA THR A 792 -4.06 -1.76 20.15
C THR A 792 -5.24 -1.35 21.05
N LYS A 793 -6.32 -0.80 20.45
CA LYS A 793 -7.56 -0.47 21.18
C LYS A 793 -8.19 -1.70 21.86
N LEU A 794 -8.32 -2.80 21.10
CA LEU A 794 -8.97 -4.04 21.59
C LEU A 794 -8.20 -4.70 22.73
N LEU A 795 -6.89 -4.54 22.79
CA LEU A 795 -6.08 -4.99 23.92
C LEU A 795 -6.23 -4.12 25.19
N GLY A 796 -7.04 -3.06 25.14
CA GLY A 796 -7.26 -2.16 26.28
C GLY A 796 -6.23 -1.04 26.43
N VAL A 797 -5.40 -0.83 25.43
CA VAL A 797 -4.44 0.30 25.43
C VAL A 797 -5.21 1.61 25.24
N ARG A 798 -5.03 2.55 26.17
CA ARG A 798 -5.67 3.85 26.18
C ARG A 798 -4.76 4.97 25.63
N ALA A 799 -3.46 4.79 25.78
CA ALA A 799 -2.46 5.74 25.29
C ALA A 799 -1.21 5.04 24.78
N VAL A 800 -0.61 5.63 23.77
CA VAL A 800 0.74 5.30 23.32
C VAL A 800 1.62 6.52 23.49
N VAL A 801 2.73 6.38 24.21
CA VAL A 801 3.71 7.45 24.47
C VAL A 801 4.98 7.12 23.69
N ALA A 802 5.35 7.96 22.73
CA ALA A 802 6.50 7.74 21.87
C ALA A 802 7.39 9.00 21.80
N GLU A 803 8.62 8.85 21.28
CA GLU A 803 9.45 10.02 20.93
C GLU A 803 8.95 10.68 19.65
N SER A 804 8.45 9.89 18.68
CA SER A 804 7.73 10.38 17.49
C SER A 804 6.86 9.29 16.88
N PHE A 805 5.87 9.72 16.10
CA PHE A 805 4.95 8.84 15.37
C PHE A 805 5.11 8.99 13.87
N GLU A 806 4.86 7.90 13.15
CA GLU A 806 4.50 7.99 11.75
C GLU A 806 3.08 8.61 11.63
N ARG A 807 2.89 9.48 10.63
CA ARG A 807 1.69 10.31 10.49
C ARG A 807 0.39 9.49 10.42
N ILE A 808 0.35 8.49 9.55
CA ILE A 808 -0.87 7.69 9.30
C ILE A 808 -1.23 6.89 10.57
N HIS A 809 -0.25 6.29 11.22
CA HIS A 809 -0.50 5.50 12.43
C HIS A 809 -0.98 6.37 13.60
N ARG A 810 -0.41 7.57 13.77
CA ARG A 810 -0.90 8.56 14.73
C ARG A 810 -2.37 8.89 14.51
N SER A 811 -2.75 9.18 13.26
CA SER A 811 -4.14 9.48 12.87
C SER A 811 -5.06 8.29 13.14
N ASN A 812 -4.63 7.07 12.81
CA ASN A 812 -5.39 5.85 13.09
C ASN A 812 -5.62 5.62 14.60
N LEU A 813 -4.63 5.90 15.45
CA LEU A 813 -4.80 5.81 16.91
C LEU A 813 -5.90 6.76 17.39
N VAL A 814 -5.87 8.03 16.96
CA VAL A 814 -6.93 9.01 17.26
C VAL A 814 -8.26 8.53 16.72
N GLY A 815 -8.29 8.03 15.49
CA GLY A 815 -9.50 7.49 14.84
C GLY A 815 -10.11 6.31 15.60
N MET A 816 -9.31 5.58 16.39
CA MET A 816 -9.79 4.53 17.29
C MET A 816 -10.02 4.99 18.72
N GLY A 817 -9.81 6.27 19.04
CA GLY A 817 -9.94 6.78 20.42
C GLY A 817 -8.82 6.36 21.36
N VAL A 818 -7.64 6.06 20.82
CA VAL A 818 -6.38 5.87 21.56
C VAL A 818 -5.59 7.17 21.48
N VAL A 819 -5.16 7.73 22.62
CA VAL A 819 -4.45 9.02 22.60
C VAL A 819 -2.97 8.81 22.29
N PRO A 820 -2.44 9.40 21.21
CA PRO A 820 -1.00 9.44 20.95
C PRO A 820 -0.36 10.61 21.71
N LEU A 821 0.73 10.33 22.43
CA LEU A 821 1.45 11.28 23.26
C LEU A 821 2.93 11.27 22.88
N VAL A 822 3.56 12.44 22.85
CA VAL A 822 4.98 12.58 22.54
C VAL A 822 5.71 13.19 23.71
N PHE A 823 6.88 12.62 24.05
CA PHE A 823 7.79 13.18 25.04
C PHE A 823 8.25 14.58 24.62
N GLN A 824 8.47 15.46 25.60
CA GLN A 824 9.01 16.80 25.37
C GLN A 824 10.52 16.84 25.58
N GLY A 825 11.22 17.62 24.76
CA GLY A 825 12.69 17.74 24.80
C GLY A 825 13.39 16.42 24.51
N ASP A 826 14.46 16.14 25.22
CA ASP A 826 15.28 14.92 25.08
C ASP A 826 14.81 13.77 26.00
N THR A 827 13.56 13.84 26.48
CA THR A 827 13.01 12.81 27.36
C THR A 827 12.61 11.59 26.54
N SER A 828 12.92 10.41 27.07
CA SER A 828 12.52 9.12 26.53
C SER A 828 12.20 8.15 27.68
N TRP A 829 11.57 7.03 27.40
CA TRP A 829 11.33 6.02 28.42
C TRP A 829 12.65 5.44 28.96
N GLN A 830 13.70 5.39 28.13
CA GLN A 830 15.04 4.96 28.53
C GLN A 830 15.67 5.96 29.51
N SER A 831 15.60 7.27 29.20
CA SER A 831 16.13 8.33 30.09
C SER A 831 15.38 8.39 31.41
N LEU A 832 14.11 7.99 31.41
CA LEU A 832 13.29 7.84 32.62
C LEU A 832 13.61 6.57 33.41
N GLY A 833 14.33 5.62 32.80
CA GLY A 833 14.70 4.35 33.44
C GLY A 833 13.52 3.45 33.72
N LEU A 834 12.50 3.45 32.84
CA LEU A 834 11.32 2.60 32.99
C LEU A 834 11.69 1.12 32.83
N LYS A 835 11.08 0.28 33.65
CA LYS A 835 11.30 -1.17 33.69
C LYS A 835 10.08 -1.97 33.23
N GLY A 836 8.90 -1.32 33.24
CA GLY A 836 7.61 -1.97 32.89
C GLY A 836 6.79 -2.44 34.09
N ASP A 837 7.27 -2.22 35.31
CA ASP A 837 6.56 -2.54 36.55
C ASP A 837 5.84 -1.33 37.17
N GLU A 838 6.04 -0.14 36.58
CA GLU A 838 5.43 1.10 37.02
C GLU A 838 3.92 1.13 36.76
N THR A 839 3.24 2.02 37.49
CA THR A 839 1.88 2.48 37.16
C THR A 839 1.92 3.88 36.60
N VAL A 840 1.06 4.14 35.64
CA VAL A 840 1.01 5.40 34.88
C VAL A 840 -0.37 6.02 35.00
N THR A 841 -0.41 7.27 35.41
CA THR A 841 -1.64 8.10 35.39
C THR A 841 -1.42 9.29 34.48
N ILE A 842 -2.29 9.45 33.46
CA ILE A 842 -2.20 10.58 32.51
C ILE A 842 -3.34 11.56 32.84
N LYS A 843 -2.96 12.76 33.22
CA LYS A 843 -3.86 13.83 33.64
C LYS A 843 -3.99 14.93 32.59
N GLY A 844 -5.15 15.54 32.53
CA GLY A 844 -5.45 16.66 31.64
C GLY A 844 -6.20 16.27 30.39
N LEU A 845 -6.65 15.00 30.29
CA LEU A 845 -7.60 14.56 29.26
C LEU A 845 -9.03 14.96 29.61
N ALA A 846 -9.39 14.89 30.89
CA ALA A 846 -10.69 15.33 31.37
C ALA A 846 -10.83 16.85 31.27
N GLY A 847 -12.02 17.34 30.87
CA GLY A 847 -12.32 18.78 30.76
C GLY A 847 -12.14 19.35 29.34
N GLU A 848 -11.70 20.59 29.24
CA GLU A 848 -11.46 21.27 27.96
C GLU A 848 -10.10 20.86 27.33
N LEU A 849 -10.09 19.70 26.69
CA LEU A 849 -8.92 19.29 25.90
C LEU A 849 -8.83 20.14 24.61
N LYS A 850 -7.60 20.62 24.30
CA LYS A 850 -7.30 21.39 23.08
C LYS A 850 -6.30 20.63 22.22
N PRO A 851 -6.29 20.84 20.90
CA PRO A 851 -5.27 20.28 20.04
C PRO A 851 -3.85 20.62 20.53
N ARG A 852 -2.95 19.63 20.49
CA ARG A 852 -1.55 19.74 20.91
C ARG A 852 -1.31 20.20 22.35
N GLN A 853 -2.31 20.02 23.21
CA GLN A 853 -2.19 20.38 24.64
C GLN A 853 -1.08 19.58 25.34
N THR A 854 -0.38 20.20 26.27
CA THR A 854 0.51 19.50 27.19
C THR A 854 -0.29 18.80 28.27
N LEU A 855 -0.08 17.50 28.41
CA LEU A 855 -0.63 16.65 29.47
C LEU A 855 0.50 16.25 30.44
N THR A 856 0.12 15.70 31.59
CA THR A 856 1.10 15.24 32.58
C THR A 856 0.94 13.74 32.83
N ALA A 857 2.02 12.98 32.64
CA ALA A 857 2.07 11.60 33.10
C ALA A 857 2.70 11.53 34.49
N GLU A 858 1.96 11.00 35.46
CA GLU A 858 2.50 10.59 36.75
C GLU A 858 2.93 9.14 36.68
N ILE A 859 4.21 8.88 36.75
CA ILE A 859 4.77 7.53 36.66
C ILE A 859 5.25 7.12 38.06
N LYS A 860 4.59 6.14 38.65
CA LYS A 860 4.88 5.63 39.98
C LYS A 860 5.62 4.30 39.88
N SER A 861 6.86 4.29 40.37
CA SER A 861 7.70 3.09 40.43
C SER A 861 7.30 2.17 41.61
N ALA A 862 7.80 0.94 41.61
CA ALA A 862 7.53 -0.06 42.67
C ALA A 862 8.00 0.36 44.04
N ASP A 863 9.06 1.19 44.12
CA ASP A 863 9.57 1.76 45.37
C ASP A 863 8.72 2.94 45.92
N GLY A 864 7.64 3.29 45.19
CA GLY A 864 6.74 4.38 45.57
C GLY A 864 7.19 5.77 45.09
N SER A 865 8.35 5.89 44.44
CA SER A 865 8.74 7.16 43.80
C SER A 865 7.83 7.53 42.65
N VAL A 866 7.59 8.83 42.49
CA VAL A 866 6.70 9.37 41.43
C VAL A 866 7.47 10.37 40.61
N LYS A 867 7.42 10.19 39.30
CA LYS A 867 7.93 11.14 38.29
C LYS A 867 6.79 11.82 37.58
N GLN A 868 6.87 13.15 37.45
CA GLN A 868 5.95 13.96 36.66
C GLN A 868 6.60 14.23 35.31
N VAL A 869 6.00 13.77 34.23
CA VAL A 869 6.53 13.86 32.87
C VAL A 869 5.55 14.64 31.97
N PRO A 870 5.97 15.80 31.44
CA PRO A 870 5.14 16.52 30.49
C PRO A 870 5.13 15.82 29.13
N LEU A 871 3.95 15.67 28.55
CA LEU A 871 3.72 15.02 27.26
C LEU A 871 2.92 15.94 26.35
N THR A 872 3.23 15.98 25.09
CA THR A 872 2.42 16.68 24.10
C THR A 872 1.37 15.72 23.53
N CYS A 873 0.09 16.09 23.65
CA CYS A 873 -1.01 15.36 23.02
C CYS A 873 -0.97 15.57 21.51
N ARG A 874 -0.92 14.46 20.75
CA ARG A 874 -0.88 14.50 19.29
C ARG A 874 -2.25 14.28 18.65
N ILE A 875 -3.26 14.86 19.27
CA ILE A 875 -4.51 15.23 18.61
C ILE A 875 -4.27 16.61 18.03
N ASP A 876 -4.10 16.69 16.73
CA ASP A 876 -3.51 17.88 16.10
C ASP A 876 -4.55 18.88 15.61
N THR A 877 -5.83 18.46 15.44
CA THR A 877 -6.91 19.24 14.84
C THR A 877 -8.19 19.23 15.69
N LEU A 878 -9.10 20.18 15.44
CA LEU A 878 -10.41 20.21 16.09
C LEU A 878 -11.29 19.02 15.68
N ASP A 879 -11.22 18.59 14.43
CA ASP A 879 -11.98 17.44 13.96
C ASP A 879 -11.49 16.15 14.62
N GLU A 880 -10.16 15.94 14.72
CA GLU A 880 -9.58 14.82 15.45
C GLU A 880 -9.99 14.83 16.93
N LEU A 881 -10.11 16.01 17.54
CA LEU A 881 -10.57 16.16 18.91
C LEU A 881 -12.03 15.69 19.07
N GLU A 882 -12.90 16.01 18.11
CA GLU A 882 -14.28 15.53 18.10
C GLU A 882 -14.34 14.01 17.90
N TYR A 883 -13.49 13.45 17.03
CA TYR A 883 -13.40 11.99 16.88
C TYR A 883 -13.00 11.34 18.20
N PHE A 884 -11.97 11.85 18.86
CA PHE A 884 -11.48 11.32 20.14
C PHE A 884 -12.56 11.41 21.24
N ARG A 885 -13.25 12.56 21.36
CA ARG A 885 -14.37 12.76 22.32
C ARG A 885 -15.52 11.78 22.11
N ASN A 886 -15.72 11.33 20.89
CA ASN A 886 -16.73 10.34 20.56
C ASN A 886 -16.28 8.89 20.72
N GLY A 887 -15.00 8.65 21.10
CA GLY A 887 -14.43 7.33 21.24
C GLY A 887 -13.88 6.75 19.93
N GLY A 888 -13.80 7.59 18.90
CA GLY A 888 -13.29 7.27 17.57
C GLY A 888 -14.10 7.91 16.44
N ILE A 889 -13.57 7.86 15.23
CA ILE A 889 -14.19 8.46 14.06
C ILE A 889 -15.50 7.77 13.66
N LEU A 890 -15.56 6.43 13.69
CA LEU A 890 -16.76 5.69 13.31
C LEU A 890 -17.91 5.92 14.30
N PRO A 891 -17.71 5.89 15.64
CA PRO A 891 -18.74 6.33 16.60
C PRO A 891 -19.19 7.76 16.40
N TYR A 892 -18.29 8.69 16.05
CA TYR A 892 -18.64 10.07 15.73
C TYR A 892 -19.59 10.15 14.52
N VAL A 893 -19.20 9.49 13.41
CA VAL A 893 -20.01 9.48 12.19
C VAL A 893 -21.37 8.82 12.44
N LEU A 894 -21.38 7.68 13.13
CA LEU A 894 -22.61 6.96 13.44
C LEU A 894 -23.58 7.80 14.25
N ARG A 895 -23.10 8.52 15.27
CA ARG A 895 -23.95 9.47 16.04
C ARG A 895 -24.47 10.60 15.16
N SER A 896 -23.63 11.15 14.31
CA SER A 896 -24.03 12.22 13.39
C SER A 896 -25.12 11.78 12.42
N LEU A 897 -25.11 10.53 11.97
CA LEU A 897 -26.11 9.96 11.07
C LEU A 897 -27.38 9.49 11.82
N ALA A 898 -27.26 9.13 13.11
CA ALA A 898 -28.37 8.72 13.96
C ALA A 898 -29.17 9.90 14.56
N ALA A 899 -28.56 11.09 14.54
CA ALA A 899 -29.22 12.33 14.95
C ALA A 899 -30.23 12.82 13.90
#